data_f0d122bc827e1e16b9c88f20e3ef1023
#
_entry.id   f0d122bc827e1e16b9c88f20e3ef1023
#
_cell.length_a   1.000
_cell.length_b   1.000
_cell.length_c   1.000
_cell.angle_alpha   90.00
_cell.angle_beta   90.00
_cell.angle_gamma   90.00
#
_symmetry.space_group_name_H-M   'P 1'
#
loop_
_entity.id
_entity.type
_entity.pdbx_description
1 polymer ?
#
loop_
_entity_poly.entity_id
_entity_poly.type
_entity_poly.pdbx_seq_one_letter_code
_entity_poly.pdbx_strand_id
1 'polypeptide(L)'
;MVVDMVSLVVVAVLWGTLFQLPHAAAFKPLTSEGSLTHREITETAILRKTAEVCQDIANAKGRDFTLPISNKLTVASVQVACTKSFAALSSLSFKLSIAKIYLSNAAVDLVFLLSDAPHVDNEAFSEARDLIIQGVAAVKASMKQENYNSARVRLGALFHTLQDFYSHSNWVELGFTTPLRNMTRSDLPLNNIAGPKTPTCRSCYGENCSGNILPEILQQKILTSGYFNLFSSSKTAAQCSTSHTSRQPAASVPPSPPSHTHPLREAHVPDSEPYPGDLEKCKCSHGTSADRTSRHEPTGGINKDTISSEHGFLHHSAANLAISATMEVLEEIRLAAGNTAFLRLMGLNQTSVLAFVIDTTESMSDDIEEAKRVSFSIIDSRKGTSEEPSEYILVPFNDPDFGPLIRTGNADIFKERISSLLASGGGDTPEMCLSGLLLALAGAPPSSDIFVFTDAAAKDSALKSIIEAMIESTRSTVTFMLTNSISFRRRRGISERQNTSSRAMSQPKIQLYRDLAHVSGGQAIEVTKATLPQATKVITDTSTSALVTILQVVRNPAKAENFSFVLDETLSNVTVYVTGDSPVFTLNSPTGMSQSGSEGNGPLGSIQTVGNLWRLQLISGNQTGKWRISINSTNSYTLKVFGQSSVDFLFTFVEYDGSRGDFIPKDSRPFTGGNATLFLSLMGGDSATVTDVLLVNASGSGAVNGTITAVAGTEYLVTFNRIPEGAFLVQLKGLLNDLSSSTRFQRQSPTQQRGSRITIVVSLMTEKNVSQRAGSVTECFRAWSPFPFQLYSGY
;
A
#
# COMPACT_ATOMS: atom_id res chain seq x y z
N MET A 1 5.58 -23.86 -33.78
CA MET A 1 6.94 -23.32 -33.37
C MET A 1 7.36 -22.08 -34.14
N VAL A 2 7.13 -21.95 -35.43
CA VAL A 2 7.51 -20.74 -36.21
C VAL A 2 6.47 -19.61 -36.03
N VAL A 3 5.19 -19.93 -35.84
CA VAL A 3 4.13 -18.93 -35.61
C VAL A 3 4.23 -18.28 -34.21
N ASP A 4 4.67 -19.02 -33.20
CA ASP A 4 4.79 -18.48 -31.82
C ASP A 4 6.01 -17.57 -31.65
N MET A 5 7.11 -17.86 -32.35
CA MET A 5 8.29 -16.96 -32.34
C MET A 5 8.01 -15.64 -33.07
N VAL A 6 7.25 -15.65 -34.12
CA VAL A 6 6.86 -14.41 -34.85
C VAL A 6 5.93 -13.57 -33.97
N SER A 7 4.98 -14.19 -33.27
CA SER A 7 4.11 -13.48 -32.32
C SER A 7 4.88 -12.87 -31.15
N LEU A 8 5.86 -13.60 -30.58
CA LEU A 8 6.72 -13.09 -29.50
C LEU A 8 7.64 -11.96 -29.99
N VAL A 9 8.19 -12.07 -31.21
CA VAL A 9 9.01 -11.01 -31.80
C VAL A 9 8.17 -9.80 -32.17
N VAL A 10 6.95 -9.98 -32.68
CA VAL A 10 6.02 -8.87 -32.98
C VAL A 10 5.54 -8.20 -31.71
N VAL A 11 5.25 -8.94 -30.64
CA VAL A 11 4.94 -8.37 -29.32
C VAL A 11 6.17 -7.64 -28.75
N ALA A 12 7.37 -8.22 -28.82
CA ALA A 12 8.59 -7.57 -28.33
C ALA A 12 8.98 -6.33 -29.16
N VAL A 13 8.75 -6.35 -30.50
CA VAL A 13 8.99 -5.19 -31.36
C VAL A 13 7.91 -4.13 -31.15
N LEU A 14 6.64 -4.51 -30.98
CA LEU A 14 5.57 -3.58 -30.59
C LEU A 14 5.82 -2.98 -29.20
N TRP A 15 6.30 -3.76 -28.24
CA TRP A 15 6.73 -3.24 -26.95
C TRP A 15 7.95 -2.30 -27.09
N GLY A 16 8.96 -2.70 -27.83
CA GLY A 16 10.16 -1.87 -28.04
C GLY A 16 9.90 -0.58 -28.79
N THR A 17 8.90 -0.52 -29.69
CA THR A 17 8.52 0.70 -30.39
C THR A 17 7.54 1.57 -29.58
N LEU A 18 6.69 0.98 -28.72
CA LEU A 18 5.87 1.75 -27.78
C LEU A 18 6.75 2.51 -26.74
N PHE A 19 7.89 1.95 -26.35
CA PHE A 19 8.80 2.59 -25.39
C PHE A 19 9.65 3.72 -25.96
N GLN A 20 9.65 3.97 -27.25
CA GLN A 20 10.34 5.11 -27.88
C GLN A 20 9.40 6.27 -28.24
N LEU A 21 8.11 6.17 -27.95
CA LEU A 21 7.18 7.27 -28.16
C LEU A 21 7.41 8.33 -27.06
N PRO A 22 7.66 9.58 -27.42
CA PRO A 22 7.69 10.68 -26.45
C PRO A 22 6.29 10.77 -25.80
N HIS A 23 6.24 10.67 -24.47
CA HIS A 23 5.01 10.59 -23.72
C HIS A 23 4.19 11.87 -23.87
N ALA A 24 2.99 11.77 -24.40
CA ALA A 24 1.94 12.76 -24.25
C ALA A 24 1.26 12.47 -22.90
N ALA A 25 1.86 12.94 -21.83
CA ALA A 25 1.29 12.83 -20.51
C ALA A 25 0.90 14.25 -20.09
N ALA A 26 -0.29 14.40 -19.54
CA ALA A 26 -0.73 15.56 -18.76
C ALA A 26 0.29 15.86 -17.64
N PHE A 27 -0.02 16.55 -16.57
CA PHE A 27 0.98 16.69 -15.51
C PHE A 27 1.84 15.42 -15.42
N LYS A 28 3.17 15.50 -15.68
CA LYS A 28 4.02 14.30 -15.73
C LYS A 28 3.70 13.34 -14.60
N PRO A 29 3.66 12.02 -14.82
CA PRO A 29 3.09 11.10 -13.83
C PRO A 29 3.88 11.07 -12.52
N LEU A 30 5.21 11.19 -12.52
CA LEU A 30 5.99 10.95 -11.31
C LEU A 30 7.09 11.95 -10.97
N THR A 31 7.90 12.44 -11.92
CA THR A 31 9.03 13.35 -11.63
C THR A 31 9.23 14.38 -12.73
N SER A 32 9.47 15.63 -12.35
CA SER A 32 9.81 16.71 -13.28
C SER A 32 10.53 17.84 -12.55
N GLU A 33 11.65 18.31 -13.08
CA GLU A 33 12.37 19.44 -12.51
C GLU A 33 11.53 20.72 -12.52
N GLY A 34 11.17 21.23 -11.34
CA GLY A 34 10.43 22.48 -11.14
C GLY A 34 8.95 22.45 -11.49
N SER A 35 8.42 21.34 -12.03
CA SER A 35 6.99 21.16 -12.33
C SER A 35 6.31 20.28 -11.29
N LEU A 36 5.03 20.56 -11.00
CA LEU A 36 4.19 19.71 -10.16
C LEU A 36 3.61 18.58 -11.01
N THR A 37 3.76 17.35 -10.52
CA THR A 37 3.33 16.13 -11.18
C THR A 37 1.98 15.65 -10.66
N HIS A 38 1.32 14.70 -11.32
CA HIS A 38 0.12 14.01 -10.80
C HIS A 38 0.34 13.44 -9.41
N ARG A 39 1.53 12.89 -9.15
CA ARG A 39 1.94 12.41 -7.82
C ARG A 39 1.90 13.54 -6.80
N GLU A 40 2.59 14.66 -7.06
CA GLU A 40 2.70 15.75 -6.10
C GLU A 40 1.38 16.47 -5.86
N ILE A 41 0.56 16.64 -6.91
CA ILE A 41 -0.80 17.19 -6.82
C ILE A 41 -1.67 16.29 -5.91
N THR A 42 -1.69 14.97 -6.19
CA THR A 42 -2.45 13.99 -5.43
C THR A 42 -1.99 13.90 -3.98
N GLU A 43 -0.68 13.78 -3.75
CA GLU A 43 -0.10 13.70 -2.41
C GLU A 43 -0.39 14.96 -1.60
N THR A 44 -0.20 16.15 -2.19
CA THR A 44 -0.48 17.43 -1.53
C THR A 44 -1.95 17.55 -1.12
N ALA A 45 -2.88 17.19 -2.01
CA ALA A 45 -4.32 17.24 -1.74
C ALA A 45 -4.71 16.28 -0.60
N ILE A 46 -4.21 15.04 -0.63
CA ILE A 46 -4.46 14.03 0.42
C ILE A 46 -3.91 14.50 1.76
N LEU A 47 -2.66 14.97 1.81
CA LEU A 47 -2.04 15.41 3.05
C LEU A 47 -2.79 16.60 3.68
N ARG A 48 -3.17 17.60 2.87
CA ARG A 48 -3.93 18.76 3.34
C ARG A 48 -5.30 18.35 3.87
N LYS A 49 -6.07 17.57 3.08
CA LYS A 49 -7.41 17.14 3.49
C LYS A 49 -7.37 16.23 4.73
N THR A 50 -6.40 15.34 4.83
CA THR A 50 -6.24 14.48 6.01
C THR A 50 -5.93 15.29 7.26
N ALA A 51 -5.07 16.30 7.16
CA ALA A 51 -4.76 17.20 8.27
C ALA A 51 -6.01 17.98 8.75
N GLU A 52 -6.82 18.50 7.81
CA GLU A 52 -8.10 19.16 8.13
C GLU A 52 -9.04 18.23 8.90
N VAL A 53 -9.21 16.98 8.42
CA VAL A 53 -10.09 16.00 9.07
C VAL A 53 -9.60 15.65 10.47
N CYS A 54 -8.29 15.50 10.67
CA CYS A 54 -7.71 15.24 11.98
C CYS A 54 -7.89 16.43 12.93
N GLN A 55 -7.78 17.66 12.42
CA GLN A 55 -8.04 18.89 13.17
C GLN A 55 -9.50 18.96 13.63
N ASP A 56 -10.44 18.66 12.73
CA ASP A 56 -11.87 18.62 13.05
C ASP A 56 -12.17 17.62 14.17
N ILE A 57 -11.56 16.42 14.09
CA ILE A 57 -11.72 15.38 15.11
C ILE A 57 -11.12 15.82 16.46
N ALA A 58 -9.94 16.45 16.44
CA ALA A 58 -9.28 16.94 17.65
C ALA A 58 -10.13 18.04 18.32
N ASN A 59 -10.60 19.01 17.53
CA ASN A 59 -11.49 20.10 17.99
C ASN A 59 -12.77 19.55 18.62
N ALA A 60 -13.42 18.58 17.94
CA ALA A 60 -14.64 17.94 18.45
C ALA A 60 -14.44 17.19 19.79
N LYS A 61 -13.20 16.77 20.07
CA LYS A 61 -12.82 16.08 21.32
C LYS A 61 -12.15 17.01 22.35
N GLY A 62 -12.09 18.31 22.09
CA GLY A 62 -11.43 19.29 22.98
C GLY A 62 -9.93 19.03 23.16
N ARG A 63 -9.25 18.50 22.13
CA ARG A 63 -7.80 18.21 22.13
C ARG A 63 -7.06 19.23 21.28
N ASP A 64 -5.86 19.57 21.71
CA ASP A 64 -4.95 20.41 20.91
C ASP A 64 -4.48 19.67 19.67
N PHE A 65 -4.56 20.33 18.54
CA PHE A 65 -4.02 19.87 17.26
C PHE A 65 -2.93 20.85 16.80
N THR A 66 -1.72 20.35 16.64
CA THR A 66 -0.59 21.17 16.16
C THR A 66 0.10 20.43 15.01
N LEU A 67 0.14 21.08 13.86
CA LEU A 67 1.05 20.69 12.77
C LEU A 67 2.39 21.37 12.96
N PRO A 68 3.52 20.71 12.64
CA PRO A 68 4.81 21.40 12.56
C PRO A 68 4.71 22.57 11.60
N ILE A 69 5.33 23.72 11.97
CA ILE A 69 5.40 24.90 11.11
C ILE A 69 6.43 24.57 10.01
N SER A 70 5.96 23.92 8.95
CA SER A 70 6.75 23.61 7.77
C SER A 70 5.99 24.08 6.55
N ASN A 71 6.68 24.69 5.61
CA ASN A 71 6.10 25.13 4.34
C ASN A 71 5.64 23.93 3.47
N LYS A 72 6.04 22.70 3.80
CA LYS A 72 5.67 21.48 3.10
C LYS A 72 5.19 20.43 4.09
N LEU A 73 3.92 20.01 3.96
CA LEU A 73 3.39 18.88 4.71
C LEU A 73 4.05 17.58 4.24
N THR A 74 4.40 16.72 5.18
CA THR A 74 4.89 15.37 4.91
C THR A 74 3.95 14.32 5.49
N VAL A 75 4.00 13.10 4.97
CA VAL A 75 3.24 11.97 5.52
C VAL A 75 3.49 11.82 7.02
N ALA A 76 4.77 11.92 7.45
CA ALA A 76 5.15 11.83 8.85
C ALA A 76 4.53 12.97 9.69
N SER A 77 4.60 14.22 9.23
CA SER A 77 4.07 15.37 9.99
C SER A 77 2.56 15.30 10.17
N VAL A 78 1.82 14.91 9.13
CA VAL A 78 0.35 14.76 9.19
C VAL A 78 -0.03 13.59 10.08
N GLN A 79 0.69 12.48 9.98
CA GLN A 79 0.45 11.33 10.82
C GLN A 79 0.67 11.64 12.30
N VAL A 80 1.79 12.27 12.65
CA VAL A 80 2.08 12.68 14.05
C VAL A 80 0.97 13.56 14.59
N ALA A 81 0.50 14.53 13.81
CA ALA A 81 -0.56 15.43 14.21
C ALA A 81 -1.90 14.70 14.39
N CYS A 82 -2.21 13.73 13.51
CA CYS A 82 -3.43 12.93 13.57
C CYS A 82 -3.44 11.94 14.75
N THR A 83 -2.29 11.37 15.07
CA THR A 83 -2.15 10.34 16.10
C THR A 83 -1.12 10.83 17.11
N LYS A 84 -1.53 11.30 18.26
CA LYS A 84 -0.60 11.66 19.35
C LYS A 84 0.25 10.48 19.88
N SER A 85 0.08 9.30 19.33
CA SER A 85 0.89 8.11 19.59
C SER A 85 1.33 7.50 18.29
N PHE A 86 2.62 7.34 18.11
CA PHE A 86 3.23 6.63 17.00
C PHE A 86 2.88 5.14 17.05
N ALA A 87 1.87 4.74 16.32
CA ALA A 87 1.81 3.36 15.87
C ALA A 87 2.60 3.28 14.55
N ALA A 88 3.75 2.64 14.57
CA ALA A 88 4.60 2.45 13.39
C ALA A 88 3.82 1.91 12.18
N LEU A 89 2.86 1.04 12.42
CA LEU A 89 1.99 0.45 11.42
C LEU A 89 1.10 1.46 10.67
N SER A 90 0.62 2.52 11.32
CA SER A 90 -0.31 3.47 10.67
C SER A 90 0.37 4.35 9.63
N SER A 91 1.66 4.68 9.76
CA SER A 91 2.35 5.51 8.75
C SER A 91 2.70 4.74 7.48
N LEU A 92 3.04 3.45 7.57
CA LEU A 92 3.19 2.61 6.38
C LEU A 92 1.89 2.56 5.61
N SER A 93 0.81 2.20 6.30
CA SER A 93 -0.50 2.09 5.67
C SER A 93 -0.91 3.41 5.02
N PHE A 94 -0.58 4.56 5.63
CA PHE A 94 -0.82 5.88 5.05
C PHE A 94 0.05 6.10 3.79
N LYS A 95 1.37 5.90 3.87
CA LYS A 95 2.28 6.00 2.71
C LYS A 95 1.86 5.07 1.57
N LEU A 96 1.59 3.79 1.86
CA LEU A 96 1.16 2.82 0.86
C LEU A 96 -0.22 3.16 0.26
N SER A 97 -1.12 3.75 1.05
CA SER A 97 -2.42 4.20 0.55
C SER A 97 -2.27 5.36 -0.42
N ILE A 98 -1.45 6.36 -0.08
CA ILE A 98 -1.12 7.47 -0.97
C ILE A 98 -0.43 6.94 -2.23
N ALA A 99 0.59 6.08 -2.08
CA ALA A 99 1.31 5.48 -3.19
C ALA A 99 0.36 4.73 -4.14
N LYS A 100 -0.56 3.94 -3.61
CA LYS A 100 -1.54 3.23 -4.43
C LYS A 100 -2.46 4.17 -5.20
N ILE A 101 -2.87 5.28 -4.59
CA ILE A 101 -3.73 6.27 -5.25
C ILE A 101 -2.96 6.95 -6.39
N TYR A 102 -1.75 7.49 -6.16
CA TYR A 102 -1.03 8.17 -7.23
C TYR A 102 -0.50 7.22 -8.31
N LEU A 103 -0.16 5.97 -7.99
CA LEU A 103 0.21 4.97 -9.00
C LEU A 103 -0.99 4.60 -9.88
N SER A 104 -2.20 4.53 -9.29
CA SER A 104 -3.42 4.29 -10.07
C SER A 104 -3.81 5.50 -10.91
N ASN A 105 -3.47 6.72 -10.47
CA ASN A 105 -3.57 7.94 -11.27
C ASN A 105 -2.62 7.86 -12.47
N ALA A 106 -1.33 7.67 -12.25
CA ALA A 106 -0.33 7.57 -13.30
C ALA A 106 -0.56 6.42 -14.30
N ALA A 107 -1.26 5.35 -13.88
CA ALA A 107 -1.59 4.23 -14.76
C ALA A 107 -2.57 4.61 -15.87
N VAL A 108 -3.36 5.65 -15.72
CA VAL A 108 -4.32 6.13 -16.74
C VAL A 108 -3.58 6.58 -18.00
N ASP A 109 -2.48 7.30 -17.87
CA ASP A 109 -1.61 7.72 -18.98
C ASP A 109 -1.15 6.53 -19.84
N LEU A 110 -0.90 5.39 -19.22
CA LEU A 110 -0.39 4.21 -19.92
C LEU A 110 -1.50 3.38 -20.57
N VAL A 111 -2.62 3.23 -19.86
CA VAL A 111 -3.73 2.34 -20.25
C VAL A 111 -4.63 3.02 -21.28
N PHE A 112 -4.85 4.33 -21.13
CA PHE A 112 -5.81 5.10 -21.92
C PHE A 112 -5.18 6.18 -22.81
N LEU A 113 -3.90 6.03 -23.15
CA LEU A 113 -3.10 6.99 -23.95
C LEU A 113 -3.80 7.55 -25.20
N LEU A 114 -4.71 6.78 -25.82
CA LEU A 114 -5.43 7.14 -27.05
C LEU A 114 -6.90 7.50 -26.81
N SER A 115 -7.31 7.64 -25.57
CA SER A 115 -8.70 7.96 -25.21
C SER A 115 -8.82 9.43 -24.81
N ASP A 116 -9.75 10.16 -25.44
CA ASP A 116 -9.93 11.60 -25.20
C ASP A 116 -10.52 11.91 -23.82
N ALA A 117 -11.51 11.15 -23.38
CA ALA A 117 -12.25 11.44 -22.15
C ALA A 117 -11.40 11.35 -20.87
N PRO A 118 -10.53 10.33 -20.65
CA PRO A 118 -9.69 10.29 -19.46
C PRO A 118 -8.74 11.47 -19.36
N HIS A 119 -8.30 12.04 -20.49
CA HIS A 119 -7.36 13.17 -20.57
C HIS A 119 -8.03 14.51 -20.83
N VAL A 120 -9.35 14.54 -20.99
CA VAL A 120 -10.14 15.75 -21.30
C VAL A 120 -9.71 16.43 -22.60
N ASP A 121 -9.12 15.66 -23.52
CA ASP A 121 -8.73 16.15 -24.85
C ASP A 121 -9.92 16.22 -25.80
N ASN A 122 -9.74 16.88 -26.93
CA ASN A 122 -10.73 16.96 -28.03
C ASN A 122 -12.13 17.44 -27.58
N GLU A 123 -12.20 18.27 -26.54
CA GLU A 123 -13.45 18.79 -25.93
C GLU A 123 -14.37 17.71 -25.35
N ALA A 124 -13.83 16.54 -24.95
CA ALA A 124 -14.59 15.44 -24.36
C ALA A 124 -15.01 15.71 -22.90
N PHE A 125 -15.50 16.91 -22.61
CA PHE A 125 -15.87 17.36 -21.26
C PHE A 125 -17.02 16.58 -20.63
N SER A 126 -18.01 16.19 -21.43
CA SER A 126 -19.18 15.46 -20.93
C SER A 126 -18.79 14.05 -20.52
N GLU A 127 -18.05 13.36 -21.35
CA GLU A 127 -17.55 12.02 -21.13
C GLU A 127 -16.55 11.99 -19.95
N ALA A 128 -15.66 12.95 -19.86
CA ALA A 128 -14.73 13.12 -18.74
C ALA A 128 -15.47 13.33 -17.41
N ARG A 129 -16.49 14.20 -17.42
CA ARG A 129 -17.36 14.43 -16.27
C ARG A 129 -18.05 13.14 -15.82
N ASP A 130 -18.60 12.37 -16.77
CA ASP A 130 -19.25 11.10 -16.47
C ASP A 130 -18.28 10.10 -15.83
N LEU A 131 -17.02 10.03 -16.29
CA LEU A 131 -15.97 9.23 -15.66
C LEU A 131 -15.71 9.65 -14.21
N ILE A 132 -15.61 10.96 -13.96
CA ILE A 132 -15.38 11.50 -12.61
C ILE A 132 -16.58 11.17 -11.68
N ILE A 133 -17.83 11.45 -12.12
CA ILE A 133 -19.04 11.21 -11.32
C ILE A 133 -19.22 9.72 -11.01
N GLN A 134 -19.06 8.85 -12.03
CA GLN A 134 -19.13 7.41 -11.84
C GLN A 134 -17.99 6.91 -10.94
N GLY A 135 -16.78 7.47 -11.07
CA GLY A 135 -15.64 7.19 -10.22
C GLY A 135 -15.93 7.51 -8.76
N VAL A 136 -16.46 8.69 -8.44
CA VAL A 136 -16.86 9.10 -7.08
C VAL A 136 -17.91 8.15 -6.51
N ALA A 137 -18.94 7.81 -7.31
CA ALA A 137 -19.97 6.86 -6.87
C ALA A 137 -19.38 5.47 -6.58
N ALA A 138 -18.46 4.99 -7.42
CA ALA A 138 -17.80 3.70 -7.25
C ALA A 138 -16.85 3.68 -6.03
N VAL A 139 -16.17 4.80 -5.71
CA VAL A 139 -15.39 4.94 -4.47
C VAL A 139 -16.30 4.83 -3.26
N LYS A 140 -17.41 5.60 -3.22
CA LYS A 140 -18.39 5.54 -2.13
C LYS A 140 -18.98 4.14 -1.95
N ALA A 141 -19.31 3.44 -3.03
CA ALA A 141 -19.80 2.06 -2.99
C ALA A 141 -18.75 1.10 -2.43
N SER A 142 -17.50 1.21 -2.87
CA SER A 142 -16.39 0.41 -2.37
C SER A 142 -16.13 0.65 -0.87
N MET A 143 -16.21 1.90 -0.41
CA MET A 143 -16.08 2.24 1.02
C MET A 143 -17.22 1.67 1.85
N LYS A 144 -18.45 1.71 1.35
CA LYS A 144 -19.61 1.10 2.03
C LYS A 144 -19.46 -0.42 2.21
N GLN A 145 -18.75 -1.07 1.27
CA GLN A 145 -18.40 -2.50 1.34
C GLN A 145 -17.08 -2.74 2.11
N GLU A 146 -16.49 -1.69 2.71
CA GLU A 146 -15.17 -1.71 3.36
C GLU A 146 -14.01 -2.19 2.46
N ASN A 147 -14.20 -2.20 1.15
CA ASN A 147 -13.16 -2.51 0.17
C ASN A 147 -12.32 -1.27 -0.15
N TYR A 148 -11.53 -0.84 0.85
CA TYR A 148 -10.68 0.36 0.73
C TYR A 148 -9.60 0.23 -0.34
N ASN A 149 -9.18 -1.00 -0.65
CA ASN A 149 -8.19 -1.26 -1.70
C ASN A 149 -8.75 -0.91 -3.10
N SER A 150 -9.95 -1.37 -3.41
CA SER A 150 -10.66 -1.00 -4.65
C SER A 150 -11.00 0.50 -4.66
N ALA A 151 -11.37 1.07 -3.50
CA ALA A 151 -11.66 2.50 -3.39
C ALA A 151 -10.44 3.35 -3.76
N ARG A 152 -9.23 3.01 -3.31
CA ARG A 152 -7.97 3.73 -3.63
C ARG A 152 -7.63 3.68 -5.12
N VAL A 153 -7.78 2.51 -5.76
CA VAL A 153 -7.53 2.36 -7.20
C VAL A 153 -8.48 3.24 -8.02
N ARG A 154 -9.78 3.21 -7.69
CA ARG A 154 -10.79 4.04 -8.36
C ARG A 154 -10.57 5.53 -8.11
N LEU A 155 -10.15 5.87 -6.90
CA LEU A 155 -9.84 7.25 -6.51
C LEU A 155 -8.67 7.80 -7.32
N GLY A 156 -7.60 7.03 -7.50
CA GLY A 156 -6.47 7.41 -8.35
C GLY A 156 -6.91 7.67 -9.81
N ALA A 157 -7.65 6.75 -10.40
CA ALA A 157 -8.10 6.88 -11.79
C ALA A 157 -8.98 8.13 -12.02
N LEU A 158 -9.94 8.40 -11.13
CA LEU A 158 -10.77 9.62 -11.28
C LEU A 158 -9.99 10.91 -11.05
N PHE A 159 -8.95 10.89 -10.17
CA PHE A 159 -8.10 12.06 -9.96
C PHE A 159 -7.30 12.43 -11.19
N HIS A 160 -6.86 11.45 -11.97
CA HIS A 160 -6.20 11.72 -13.24
C HIS A 160 -7.05 12.63 -14.13
N THR A 161 -8.23 12.16 -14.51
CA THR A 161 -9.17 12.92 -15.37
C THR A 161 -9.54 14.29 -14.79
N LEU A 162 -9.73 14.37 -13.47
CA LEU A 162 -10.02 15.64 -12.80
C LEU A 162 -8.84 16.63 -12.86
N GLN A 163 -7.62 16.14 -12.74
CA GLN A 163 -6.40 16.97 -12.76
C GLN A 163 -6.08 17.43 -14.19
N ASP A 164 -6.27 16.55 -15.19
CA ASP A 164 -6.07 16.86 -16.60
C ASP A 164 -6.99 17.95 -17.11
N PHE A 165 -8.20 18.04 -16.58
CA PHE A 165 -9.11 19.15 -16.90
C PHE A 165 -8.43 20.51 -16.74
N TYR A 166 -7.61 20.70 -15.68
CA TYR A 166 -6.94 22.00 -15.45
C TYR A 166 -5.69 22.19 -16.30
N SER A 167 -5.05 21.10 -16.73
CA SER A 167 -3.90 21.17 -17.62
C SER A 167 -4.30 21.38 -19.09
N HIS A 168 -5.31 20.66 -19.56
CA HIS A 168 -5.66 20.58 -20.98
C HIS A 168 -6.77 21.54 -21.43
N SER A 169 -7.59 22.06 -20.48
CA SER A 169 -8.61 23.06 -20.81
C SER A 169 -8.10 24.49 -20.64
N ASN A 170 -8.81 25.45 -21.22
CA ASN A 170 -8.52 26.87 -21.05
C ASN A 170 -9.13 27.48 -19.76
N TRP A 171 -9.45 26.68 -18.74
CA TRP A 171 -10.09 27.16 -17.50
C TRP A 171 -9.28 28.26 -16.80
N VAL A 172 -7.97 28.10 -16.76
CA VAL A 172 -7.04 29.09 -16.15
C VAL A 172 -6.97 30.36 -16.98
N GLU A 173 -6.90 30.23 -18.29
CA GLU A 173 -6.85 31.35 -19.25
C GLU A 173 -8.15 32.18 -19.24
N LEU A 174 -9.27 31.55 -18.92
CA LEU A 174 -10.54 32.26 -18.69
C LEU A 174 -10.52 33.13 -17.42
N GLY A 175 -9.44 33.05 -16.62
CA GLY A 175 -9.25 33.85 -15.40
C GLY A 175 -10.00 33.30 -14.20
N PHE A 176 -10.41 32.02 -14.21
CA PHE A 176 -11.01 31.39 -13.05
C PHE A 176 -9.94 30.94 -12.04
N THR A 177 -10.19 31.24 -10.77
CA THR A 177 -9.28 30.93 -9.64
C THR A 177 -9.85 29.90 -8.67
N THR A 178 -11.02 29.35 -8.99
CA THR A 178 -11.70 28.31 -8.20
C THR A 178 -12.01 27.10 -9.07
N PRO A 179 -12.10 25.89 -8.49
CA PRO A 179 -12.47 24.68 -9.24
C PRO A 179 -13.84 24.79 -9.91
N LEU A 180 -13.99 24.12 -11.05
CA LEU A 180 -15.26 23.96 -11.75
C LEU A 180 -16.09 22.84 -11.11
N ARG A 181 -16.99 23.19 -10.20
CA ARG A 181 -17.86 22.24 -9.49
C ARG A 181 -18.74 21.38 -10.41
N ASN A 182 -19.05 21.91 -11.59
CA ASN A 182 -19.86 21.19 -12.58
C ASN A 182 -19.18 19.92 -13.10
N MET A 183 -17.85 19.77 -12.95
CA MET A 183 -17.11 18.54 -13.32
C MET A 183 -17.36 17.40 -12.32
N THR A 184 -17.75 17.71 -11.07
CA THR A 184 -17.92 16.70 -10.02
C THR A 184 -19.37 16.50 -9.61
N ARG A 185 -20.29 17.39 -10.05
CA ARG A 185 -21.70 17.43 -9.66
C ARG A 185 -22.62 17.12 -10.84
N SER A 186 -23.41 16.04 -10.74
CA SER A 186 -24.37 15.63 -11.79
C SER A 186 -25.58 16.55 -11.92
N ASP A 187 -25.93 17.26 -10.85
CA ASP A 187 -27.05 18.20 -10.79
C ASP A 187 -26.75 19.56 -11.43
N LEU A 188 -25.48 19.85 -11.75
CA LEU A 188 -25.07 21.10 -12.39
C LEU A 188 -24.69 20.85 -13.86
N PRO A 189 -25.33 21.51 -14.84
CA PRO A 189 -25.02 21.30 -16.25
C PRO A 189 -23.63 21.92 -16.60
N LEU A 190 -22.92 21.30 -17.53
CA LEU A 190 -21.78 21.92 -18.20
C LEU A 190 -22.33 22.85 -19.28
N ASN A 191 -22.01 24.13 -19.17
CA ASN A 191 -22.48 25.16 -20.08
C ASN A 191 -21.32 25.87 -20.77
N ASN A 192 -21.63 26.56 -21.89
CA ASN A 192 -20.70 27.42 -22.61
C ASN A 192 -19.44 26.71 -23.10
N ILE A 193 -19.62 25.50 -23.63
CA ILE A 193 -18.56 24.71 -24.27
C ILE A 193 -18.49 25.10 -25.75
N ALA A 194 -17.29 25.15 -26.31
CA ALA A 194 -17.07 25.44 -27.72
C ALA A 194 -17.75 24.38 -28.61
N GLY A 195 -18.56 24.81 -29.58
CA GLY A 195 -19.15 23.90 -30.55
C GLY A 195 -18.09 23.25 -31.46
N PRO A 196 -18.41 22.11 -32.11
CA PRO A 196 -17.42 21.37 -32.92
C PRO A 196 -16.77 22.20 -34.04
N LYS A 197 -17.48 23.21 -34.56
CA LYS A 197 -17.04 24.09 -35.65
C LYS A 197 -16.61 25.47 -35.17
N THR A 198 -16.59 25.71 -33.86
CA THR A 198 -16.17 27.01 -33.31
C THR A 198 -14.65 27.07 -33.28
N PRO A 199 -13.99 28.00 -34.02
CA PRO A 199 -12.55 28.21 -33.90
C PRO A 199 -12.22 28.70 -32.49
N THR A 200 -11.15 28.15 -31.89
CA THR A 200 -10.77 28.50 -30.51
C THR A 200 -9.35 29.03 -30.41
N CYS A 201 -8.47 28.72 -31.40
CA CYS A 201 -7.09 29.16 -31.40
C CYS A 201 -6.65 29.72 -32.76
N ARG A 202 -5.55 30.43 -32.69
CA ARG A 202 -4.66 30.84 -33.81
C ARG A 202 -3.27 30.27 -33.55
N SER A 203 -2.39 30.27 -34.56
CA SER A 203 -1.00 29.82 -34.38
C SER A 203 -0.26 30.62 -33.33
N CYS A 204 0.64 29.96 -32.62
CA CYS A 204 1.60 30.62 -31.74
C CYS A 204 2.59 31.46 -32.54
N TYR A 205 3.11 32.52 -31.94
CA TYR A 205 4.17 33.32 -32.55
C TYR A 205 5.54 32.74 -32.19
N GLY A 206 6.07 31.91 -33.08
CA GLY A 206 7.25 31.11 -32.81
C GLY A 206 6.99 30.15 -31.66
N GLU A 207 7.80 30.19 -30.60
CA GLU A 207 7.63 29.39 -29.37
C GLU A 207 6.66 30.03 -28.34
N ASN A 208 6.21 31.26 -28.61
CA ASN A 208 5.34 32.00 -27.70
C ASN A 208 3.86 31.72 -28.00
N CYS A 209 3.21 30.95 -27.14
CA CYS A 209 1.80 30.60 -27.21
C CYS A 209 0.88 31.44 -26.28
N SER A 210 1.40 32.41 -25.53
CA SER A 210 0.65 33.16 -24.51
C SER A 210 -0.62 33.86 -25.00
N GLY A 211 -0.76 34.09 -26.31
CA GLY A 211 -1.92 34.75 -26.91
C GLY A 211 -2.59 33.96 -28.02
N ASN A 212 -2.41 32.66 -28.11
CA ASN A 212 -2.94 31.85 -29.19
C ASN A 212 -4.45 31.58 -29.07
N ILE A 213 -5.04 31.60 -27.86
CA ILE A 213 -6.50 31.47 -27.68
C ILE A 213 -7.16 32.77 -28.21
N LEU A 214 -8.23 32.58 -28.98
CA LEU A 214 -8.93 33.70 -29.62
C LEU A 214 -9.57 34.63 -28.58
N PRO A 215 -9.48 35.97 -28.76
CA PRO A 215 -10.07 36.91 -27.83
C PRO A 215 -11.56 36.71 -27.60
N GLU A 216 -12.29 36.32 -28.61
CA GLU A 216 -13.73 36.03 -28.54
C GLU A 216 -14.05 34.88 -27.56
N ILE A 217 -13.20 33.84 -27.53
CA ILE A 217 -13.29 32.71 -26.63
C ILE A 217 -13.09 33.16 -25.18
N LEU A 218 -12.06 33.98 -24.95
CA LEU A 218 -11.75 34.52 -23.63
C LEU A 218 -12.82 35.49 -23.11
N GLN A 219 -13.32 36.42 -23.98
CA GLN A 219 -14.35 37.41 -23.63
C GLN A 219 -15.69 36.78 -23.32
N GLN A 220 -16.10 35.78 -24.11
CA GLN A 220 -17.38 35.05 -23.93
C GLN A 220 -17.26 33.92 -22.90
N LYS A 221 -16.08 33.71 -22.29
CA LYS A 221 -15.83 32.64 -21.33
C LYS A 221 -16.17 31.25 -21.86
N ILE A 222 -15.88 31.00 -23.14
CA ILE A 222 -16.16 29.70 -23.78
C ILE A 222 -15.10 28.69 -23.37
N LEU A 223 -15.55 27.54 -22.84
CA LEU A 223 -14.69 26.44 -22.41
C LEU A 223 -14.27 25.63 -23.66
N THR A 224 -12.97 25.36 -23.77
CA THR A 224 -12.36 24.51 -24.81
C THR A 224 -11.18 23.72 -24.25
N SER A 225 -10.82 22.59 -24.86
CA SER A 225 -9.60 21.85 -24.54
C SER A 225 -8.74 21.62 -25.78
N GLY A 226 -7.49 21.20 -25.57
CA GLY A 226 -6.57 20.89 -26.63
C GLY A 226 -6.97 19.64 -27.42
N TYR A 227 -6.74 19.66 -28.72
CA TYR A 227 -6.90 18.49 -29.59
C TYR A 227 -5.57 17.74 -29.66
N PHE A 228 -5.63 16.44 -29.43
CA PHE A 228 -4.48 15.55 -29.40
C PHE A 228 -4.62 14.41 -30.40
N ASN A 229 -3.55 14.13 -31.19
CA ASN A 229 -3.48 12.94 -32.05
C ASN A 229 -2.03 12.51 -32.30
N LEU A 230 -1.70 11.27 -31.94
CA LEU A 230 -0.38 10.66 -32.17
C LEU A 230 -0.10 10.29 -33.63
N PHE A 231 -1.13 9.96 -34.42
CA PHE A 231 -0.99 9.32 -35.72
C PHE A 231 -1.33 10.24 -36.87
N SER A 232 -2.23 11.19 -36.67
CA SER A 232 -2.70 12.10 -37.72
C SER A 232 -2.39 13.55 -37.38
N SER A 233 -1.81 14.25 -38.34
CA SER A 233 -1.60 15.70 -38.31
C SER A 233 -2.84 16.48 -38.76
N SER A 234 -3.85 15.83 -39.36
CA SER A 234 -5.04 16.50 -39.85
C SER A 234 -6.02 16.80 -38.70
N LYS A 235 -6.21 18.06 -38.41
CA LYS A 235 -7.44 18.55 -37.79
C LYS A 235 -8.54 18.32 -38.83
N THR A 236 -9.54 17.49 -38.55
CA THR A 236 -10.60 17.17 -39.50
C THR A 236 -11.27 18.45 -40.04
N ALA A 237 -11.75 18.47 -41.25
CA ALA A 237 -12.44 19.63 -41.88
C ALA A 237 -13.65 20.13 -41.05
N ALA A 238 -14.15 19.31 -40.09
CA ALA A 238 -15.15 19.69 -39.09
C ALA A 238 -14.60 20.56 -37.95
N GLN A 239 -13.28 20.53 -37.73
CA GLN A 239 -12.60 21.22 -36.61
C GLN A 239 -12.08 22.60 -37.00
N CYS A 240 -11.97 22.89 -38.30
CA CYS A 240 -11.50 24.15 -38.82
C CYS A 240 -12.58 24.83 -39.65
N SER A 241 -12.79 26.10 -39.42
CA SER A 241 -13.65 26.96 -40.26
C SER A 241 -12.88 27.40 -41.47
N THR A 242 -13.06 26.78 -42.64
CA THR A 242 -12.53 27.26 -43.88
C THR A 242 -13.31 28.50 -44.30
N SER A 243 -12.84 29.69 -44.02
CA SER A 243 -13.27 30.92 -44.68
C SER A 243 -12.60 30.99 -46.03
N HIS A 244 -13.01 30.12 -46.95
CA HIS A 244 -12.77 30.35 -48.37
C HIS A 244 -13.68 31.48 -48.84
N THR A 245 -13.22 32.71 -48.70
CA THR A 245 -13.65 33.77 -49.63
C THR A 245 -13.14 33.35 -51.00
N SER A 246 -14.05 32.84 -51.83
CA SER A 246 -13.78 32.57 -53.26
C SER A 246 -13.22 33.84 -53.92
N ARG A 247 -11.92 33.88 -54.17
CA ARG A 247 -11.37 34.78 -55.16
C ARG A 247 -11.94 34.36 -56.52
N GLN A 248 -12.91 35.10 -57.02
CA GLN A 248 -13.26 35.04 -58.42
C GLN A 248 -12.00 35.37 -59.25
N PRO A 249 -11.69 34.62 -60.32
CA PRO A 249 -10.60 34.94 -61.20
C PRO A 249 -10.90 36.28 -61.92
N ALA A 250 -10.02 37.26 -61.72
CA ALA A 250 -10.06 38.52 -62.40
C ALA A 250 -9.91 38.32 -63.91
N ALA A 251 -10.87 38.82 -64.66
CA ALA A 251 -10.83 38.82 -66.11
C ALA A 251 -9.61 39.54 -66.68
N SER A 252 -8.99 38.94 -67.61
CA SER A 252 -7.83 39.47 -68.41
C SER A 252 -8.15 40.77 -69.14
N VAL A 253 -7.37 41.80 -68.88
CA VAL A 253 -7.33 43.04 -69.65
C VAL A 253 -6.01 43.07 -70.44
N PRO A 254 -6.01 43.36 -71.75
CA PRO A 254 -4.80 43.37 -72.59
C PRO A 254 -3.90 44.62 -72.43
N PRO A 255 -2.60 44.52 -72.75
CA PRO A 255 -1.61 45.59 -72.51
C PRO A 255 -1.63 46.77 -73.48
N SER A 256 -1.40 47.93 -73.00
CA SER A 256 -1.11 49.13 -73.82
C SER A 256 0.27 49.71 -73.47
N PRO A 257 0.97 50.38 -74.39
CA PRO A 257 2.43 50.53 -74.49
C PRO A 257 3.03 51.71 -73.69
N PRO A 258 4.36 51.83 -73.64
CA PRO A 258 5.08 52.61 -72.65
C PRO A 258 5.27 54.06 -73.09
N SER A 259 5.31 55.02 -72.10
CA SER A 259 5.87 56.31 -72.28
C SER A 259 6.80 56.73 -71.15
N HIS A 260 7.96 57.24 -71.52
CA HIS A 260 9.06 57.67 -70.69
C HIS A 260 8.72 58.96 -69.91
N THR A 261 9.22 59.08 -68.68
CA THR A 261 10.09 60.17 -68.19
C THR A 261 10.44 60.06 -66.75
N HIS A 262 11.72 60.25 -66.40
CA HIS A 262 12.36 60.41 -65.09
C HIS A 262 12.15 61.84 -64.53
N PRO A 263 12.67 62.15 -63.32
CA PRO A 263 12.71 61.55 -61.97
C PRO A 263 12.30 62.54 -60.91
N LEU A 264 12.08 62.12 -59.68
CA LEU A 264 12.45 62.84 -58.44
C LEU A 264 12.32 61.98 -57.18
N ARG A 265 13.32 62.11 -56.37
CA ARG A 265 13.58 61.48 -55.06
C ARG A 265 12.49 61.76 -54.07
N GLU A 266 11.99 60.80 -53.38
CA GLU A 266 11.47 60.97 -52.00
C GLU A 266 11.58 59.74 -51.11
N ALA A 267 12.15 59.99 -49.99
CA ALA A 267 12.03 59.44 -48.65
C ALA A 267 11.61 57.95 -48.48
N HIS A 268 12.51 57.15 -47.92
CA HIS A 268 12.26 55.90 -47.22
C HIS A 268 11.18 56.06 -46.14
N VAL A 269 10.07 55.40 -46.32
CA VAL A 269 9.15 54.96 -45.22
C VAL A 269 9.55 53.53 -44.86
N PRO A 270 9.77 53.20 -43.58
CA PRO A 270 10.08 51.83 -43.21
C PRO A 270 8.88 50.92 -43.48
N ASP A 271 9.17 49.79 -44.05
CA ASP A 271 8.20 48.69 -44.26
C ASP A 271 7.35 48.47 -42.99
N SER A 272 6.06 48.74 -43.11
CA SER A 272 5.07 48.35 -42.14
C SER A 272 5.09 46.81 -42.04
N GLU A 273 5.39 46.33 -40.86
CA GLU A 273 5.18 44.91 -40.51
C GLU A 273 3.79 44.46 -41.01
N PRO A 274 3.67 43.29 -41.63
CA PRO A 274 2.39 42.79 -42.07
C PRO A 274 1.44 42.68 -40.86
N TYR A 275 0.30 43.31 -40.91
CA TYR A 275 -0.78 43.17 -39.93
C TYR A 275 -1.09 41.68 -39.76
N PRO A 276 -1.16 41.10 -38.53
CA PRO A 276 -1.45 39.70 -38.31
C PRO A 276 -2.95 39.44 -38.50
N GLY A 277 -3.42 39.46 -39.74
CA GLY A 277 -4.83 39.35 -40.09
C GLY A 277 -5.31 38.06 -40.71
N ASP A 278 -4.39 37.18 -41.13
CA ASP A 278 -4.74 35.99 -41.93
C ASP A 278 -4.17 34.67 -41.44
N LEU A 279 -3.90 34.54 -40.14
CA LEU A 279 -3.61 33.21 -39.58
C LEU A 279 -4.90 32.36 -39.54
N GLU A 280 -4.86 31.19 -40.14
CA GLU A 280 -5.99 30.23 -40.15
C GLU A 280 -6.47 29.95 -38.72
N LYS A 281 -7.75 30.23 -38.46
CA LYS A 281 -8.39 30.01 -37.15
C LYS A 281 -8.99 28.62 -37.10
N CYS A 282 -8.60 27.82 -36.10
CA CYS A 282 -9.10 26.46 -35.94
C CYS A 282 -9.21 26.09 -34.44
N LYS A 283 -9.42 24.81 -34.13
CA LYS A 283 -9.37 24.32 -32.76
C LYS A 283 -7.97 24.37 -32.18
N CYS A 284 -7.85 24.65 -30.90
CA CYS A 284 -6.57 24.55 -30.19
C CYS A 284 -6.00 23.14 -30.26
N SER A 285 -4.69 22.99 -30.46
CA SER A 285 -4.02 21.72 -30.22
C SER A 285 -3.67 21.57 -28.73
N HIS A 286 -3.47 20.36 -28.30
CA HIS A 286 -2.94 20.07 -26.97
C HIS A 286 -1.52 20.66 -26.87
N GLY A 287 -0.64 20.31 -27.79
CA GLY A 287 0.79 20.64 -27.80
C GLY A 287 1.61 19.40 -27.52
N THR A 288 2.86 19.59 -27.13
CA THR A 288 3.91 18.59 -26.92
C THR A 288 4.52 18.03 -28.22
N SER A 289 5.72 17.44 -28.07
CA SER A 289 6.44 16.84 -29.20
C SER A 289 5.75 15.60 -29.79
N ALA A 290 4.85 14.97 -29.05
CA ALA A 290 4.10 13.78 -29.46
C ALA A 290 2.82 14.14 -30.22
N ASP A 291 2.23 15.28 -29.94
CA ASP A 291 1.01 15.74 -30.61
C ASP A 291 1.29 16.18 -32.04
N ARG A 292 0.83 15.41 -33.01
CA ARG A 292 1.01 15.78 -34.43
C ARG A 292 0.09 16.92 -34.86
N THR A 293 -0.99 17.16 -34.17
CA THR A 293 -1.90 18.27 -34.53
C THR A 293 -1.26 19.63 -34.29
N SER A 294 -0.35 19.74 -33.29
CA SER A 294 0.34 20.97 -32.94
C SER A 294 1.30 21.52 -34.01
N ARG A 295 1.66 20.69 -35.00
CA ARG A 295 2.58 21.02 -36.09
C ARG A 295 1.87 21.59 -37.33
N HIS A 296 0.57 21.64 -37.33
CA HIS A 296 -0.28 22.17 -38.40
C HIS A 296 -1.08 23.36 -37.90
N GLU A 297 -1.37 24.27 -38.81
CA GLU A 297 -2.13 25.50 -38.52
C GLU A 297 -3.50 25.21 -37.87
N PRO A 298 -3.81 25.88 -36.77
CA PRO A 298 -2.94 26.74 -35.98
C PRO A 298 -1.90 25.91 -35.19
N THR A 299 -0.63 26.31 -35.28
CA THR A 299 0.51 25.65 -34.63
C THR A 299 0.60 25.97 -33.15
N GLY A 300 1.25 25.10 -32.38
CA GLY A 300 1.42 25.23 -30.93
C GLY A 300 0.37 24.47 -30.15
N GLY A 301 0.12 24.85 -28.88
CA GLY A 301 -0.79 24.17 -27.97
C GLY A 301 -1.26 25.03 -26.82
N ILE A 302 -2.06 24.43 -25.91
CA ILE A 302 -2.56 25.09 -24.68
C ILE A 302 -2.30 24.28 -23.42
N ASN A 303 -1.55 23.17 -23.50
CA ASN A 303 -1.27 22.34 -22.34
C ASN A 303 -0.39 23.05 -21.31
N LYS A 304 -0.56 22.69 -20.06
CA LYS A 304 0.15 23.20 -18.89
C LYS A 304 0.82 22.11 -18.07
N ASP A 305 1.20 21.00 -18.74
CA ASP A 305 1.74 19.78 -18.11
C ASP A 305 3.03 20.02 -17.34
N THR A 306 3.84 20.92 -17.86
CA THR A 306 5.12 21.31 -17.24
C THR A 306 5.33 22.83 -17.37
N ILE A 307 6.32 23.34 -16.64
CA ILE A 307 6.75 24.75 -16.80
C ILE A 307 7.32 25.07 -18.18
N SER A 308 7.74 24.05 -18.94
CA SER A 308 8.26 24.18 -20.31
C SER A 308 7.22 23.88 -21.40
N SER A 309 5.97 23.59 -21.02
CA SER A 309 4.87 23.38 -21.98
C SER A 309 4.46 24.70 -22.66
N GLU A 310 3.65 24.63 -23.70
CA GLU A 310 3.19 25.77 -24.51
C GLU A 310 2.52 26.86 -23.66
N HIS A 311 1.70 26.46 -22.67
CA HIS A 311 1.14 27.35 -21.64
C HIS A 311 1.77 27.14 -20.27
N GLY A 312 3.02 26.67 -20.21
CA GLY A 312 3.75 26.37 -18.98
C GLY A 312 3.88 27.52 -17.97
N PHE A 313 3.77 28.77 -18.43
CA PHE A 313 3.69 29.94 -17.55
C PHE A 313 2.46 29.96 -16.63
N LEU A 314 1.42 29.18 -16.93
CA LEU A 314 0.22 28.96 -16.10
C LEU A 314 0.27 27.62 -15.33
N HIS A 315 1.31 26.81 -15.47
CA HIS A 315 1.44 25.48 -14.88
C HIS A 315 1.12 25.45 -13.38
N HIS A 316 1.72 26.33 -12.59
CA HIS A 316 1.48 26.37 -11.15
C HIS A 316 0.05 26.79 -10.78
N SER A 317 -0.58 27.66 -11.60
CA SER A 317 -1.98 28.03 -11.41
C SER A 317 -2.91 26.83 -11.69
N ALA A 318 -2.66 26.10 -12.77
CA ALA A 318 -3.40 24.89 -13.12
C ALA A 318 -3.25 23.80 -12.05
N ALA A 319 -2.02 23.53 -11.60
CA ALA A 319 -1.73 22.56 -10.55
C ALA A 319 -2.39 22.90 -9.21
N ASN A 320 -2.41 24.17 -8.82
CA ASN A 320 -3.10 24.61 -7.59
C ASN A 320 -4.63 24.43 -7.68
N LEU A 321 -5.21 24.66 -8.85
CA LEU A 321 -6.63 24.37 -9.08
C LEU A 321 -6.92 22.87 -9.05
N ALA A 322 -6.04 22.07 -9.64
CA ALA A 322 -6.13 20.61 -9.59
C ALA A 322 -6.04 20.08 -8.14
N ILE A 323 -5.13 20.62 -7.31
CA ILE A 323 -5.06 20.30 -5.87
C ILE A 323 -6.38 20.65 -5.18
N SER A 324 -6.92 21.85 -5.43
CA SER A 324 -8.16 22.31 -4.79
C SER A 324 -9.35 21.47 -5.20
N ALA A 325 -9.48 21.12 -6.48
CA ALA A 325 -10.54 20.24 -7.00
C ALA A 325 -10.44 18.82 -6.40
N THR A 326 -9.21 18.29 -6.31
CA THR A 326 -8.95 16.99 -5.66
C THR A 326 -9.37 17.01 -4.19
N MET A 327 -9.11 18.11 -3.46
CA MET A 327 -9.56 18.29 -2.07
C MET A 327 -11.08 18.38 -1.95
N GLU A 328 -11.79 19.03 -2.89
CA GLU A 328 -13.26 19.06 -2.90
C GLU A 328 -13.86 17.66 -3.08
N VAL A 329 -13.31 16.83 -3.96
CA VAL A 329 -13.75 15.42 -4.13
C VAL A 329 -13.48 14.60 -2.87
N LEU A 330 -12.31 14.77 -2.25
CA LEU A 330 -11.98 14.10 -1.00
C LEU A 330 -12.97 14.50 0.13
N GLU A 331 -13.37 15.77 0.17
CA GLU A 331 -14.37 16.25 1.12
C GLU A 331 -15.75 15.63 0.87
N GLU A 332 -16.17 15.54 -0.38
CA GLU A 332 -17.45 14.91 -0.75
C GLU A 332 -17.48 13.43 -0.32
N ILE A 333 -16.37 12.71 -0.51
CA ILE A 333 -16.22 11.32 -0.06
C ILE A 333 -16.25 11.23 1.47
N ARG A 334 -15.53 12.15 2.16
CA ARG A 334 -15.52 12.22 3.63
C ARG A 334 -16.90 12.44 4.21
N LEU A 335 -17.63 13.40 3.65
CA LEU A 335 -19.00 13.71 4.10
C LEU A 335 -19.96 12.53 3.91
N ALA A 336 -19.80 11.77 2.83
CA ALA A 336 -20.63 10.60 2.54
C ALA A 336 -20.30 9.38 3.42
N ALA A 337 -19.03 9.18 3.78
CA ALA A 337 -18.55 7.98 4.48
C ALA A 337 -18.29 8.20 5.98
N GLY A 338 -18.12 9.45 6.40
CA GLY A 338 -17.73 9.82 7.76
C GLY A 338 -16.22 9.82 7.99
N ASN A 339 -15.76 10.51 9.04
CA ASN A 339 -14.34 10.72 9.34
C ASN A 339 -13.56 9.43 9.52
N THR A 340 -14.14 8.44 10.24
CA THR A 340 -13.47 7.16 10.50
C THR A 340 -13.22 6.38 9.21
N ALA A 341 -14.23 6.25 8.34
CA ALA A 341 -14.08 5.55 7.07
C ALA A 341 -13.12 6.29 6.12
N PHE A 342 -13.12 7.63 6.15
CA PHE A 342 -12.16 8.44 5.41
C PHE A 342 -10.71 8.20 5.87
N LEU A 343 -10.45 8.20 7.18
CA LEU A 343 -9.12 7.89 7.72
C LEU A 343 -8.68 6.46 7.40
N ARG A 344 -9.61 5.49 7.35
CA ARG A 344 -9.32 4.13 6.87
C ARG A 344 -8.98 4.11 5.37
N LEU A 345 -9.68 4.89 4.55
CA LEU A 345 -9.35 5.06 3.14
C LEU A 345 -7.92 5.59 2.97
N MET A 346 -7.50 6.52 3.82
CA MET A 346 -6.14 7.06 3.84
C MET A 346 -5.12 6.13 4.51
N GLY A 347 -5.55 5.00 5.08
CA GLY A 347 -4.65 4.06 5.78
C GLY A 347 -4.21 4.55 7.15
N LEU A 348 -4.82 5.58 7.69
CA LEU A 348 -4.63 6.07 9.06
C LEU A 348 -5.56 5.32 10.02
N ASN A 349 -5.50 4.02 10.02
CA ASN A 349 -6.25 3.22 10.97
C ASN A 349 -5.48 3.14 12.28
N GLN A 350 -6.09 3.56 13.36
CA GLN A 350 -5.39 4.05 14.55
C GLN A 350 -5.10 3.00 15.58
N THR A 351 -5.56 1.75 15.44
CA THR A 351 -5.42 0.84 16.57
C THR A 351 -5.37 -0.60 16.12
N SER A 352 -4.77 -1.44 16.98
CA SER A 352 -4.72 -2.87 16.81
C SER A 352 -6.12 -3.45 16.59
N VAL A 353 -6.20 -4.44 15.73
CA VAL A 353 -7.41 -5.27 15.58
C VAL A 353 -7.30 -6.41 16.56
N LEU A 354 -8.32 -6.58 17.40
CA LEU A 354 -8.40 -7.69 18.33
C LEU A 354 -9.22 -8.83 17.70
N ALA A 355 -8.56 -9.86 17.23
CA ALA A 355 -9.19 -10.97 16.53
C ALA A 355 -9.09 -12.28 17.32
N PHE A 356 -10.22 -12.93 17.53
CA PHE A 356 -10.33 -14.22 18.21
C PHE A 356 -10.88 -15.27 17.26
N VAL A 357 -10.21 -16.43 17.22
CA VAL A 357 -10.66 -17.65 16.53
C VAL A 357 -10.82 -18.71 17.60
N ILE A 358 -12.05 -19.11 17.89
CA ILE A 358 -12.37 -19.88 19.10
C ILE A 358 -13.05 -21.19 18.71
N ASP A 359 -12.46 -22.28 19.16
CA ASP A 359 -13.06 -23.61 19.18
C ASP A 359 -14.26 -23.62 20.12
N THR A 360 -15.41 -24.08 19.64
CA THR A 360 -16.67 -24.12 20.41
C THR A 360 -17.15 -25.52 20.74
N THR A 361 -16.27 -26.52 20.68
CA THR A 361 -16.57 -27.87 21.12
C THR A 361 -16.83 -27.92 22.63
N GLU A 362 -17.53 -28.93 23.10
CA GLU A 362 -17.95 -29.06 24.52
C GLU A 362 -16.78 -29.00 25.50
N SER A 363 -15.62 -29.53 25.11
CA SER A 363 -14.40 -29.49 25.93
C SER A 363 -13.86 -28.05 26.15
N MET A 364 -14.23 -27.05 25.33
CA MET A 364 -13.72 -25.70 25.36
C MET A 364 -14.47 -24.77 26.33
N SER A 365 -15.38 -25.23 27.12
CA SER A 365 -16.20 -24.39 28.03
C SER A 365 -15.36 -23.40 28.86
N ASP A 366 -14.27 -23.87 29.50
CA ASP A 366 -13.40 -23.05 30.35
C ASP A 366 -12.55 -22.06 29.50
N ASP A 367 -12.16 -22.51 28.31
CA ASP A 367 -11.37 -21.69 27.34
C ASP A 367 -12.19 -20.53 26.79
N ILE A 368 -13.48 -20.76 26.49
CA ILE A 368 -14.43 -19.76 26.05
C ILE A 368 -14.63 -18.69 27.15
N GLU A 369 -14.82 -19.13 28.40
CA GLU A 369 -14.98 -18.20 29.52
C GLU A 369 -13.71 -17.34 29.73
N GLU A 370 -12.51 -17.92 29.58
CA GLU A 370 -11.26 -17.16 29.65
C GLU A 370 -11.10 -16.20 28.48
N ALA A 371 -11.45 -16.60 27.25
CA ALA A 371 -11.44 -15.71 26.11
C ALA A 371 -12.40 -14.52 26.30
N LYS A 372 -13.59 -14.73 26.84
CA LYS A 372 -14.53 -13.67 27.26
C LYS A 372 -13.89 -12.73 28.27
N ARG A 373 -13.35 -13.29 29.36
CA ARG A 373 -12.74 -12.53 30.45
C ARG A 373 -11.61 -11.64 29.96
N VAL A 374 -10.67 -12.17 29.15
CA VAL A 374 -9.51 -11.42 28.68
C VAL A 374 -9.92 -10.33 27.67
N SER A 375 -10.86 -10.65 26.77
CA SER A 375 -11.34 -9.67 25.81
C SER A 375 -12.06 -8.50 26.50
N PHE A 376 -12.88 -8.76 27.51
CA PHE A 376 -13.53 -7.70 28.30
C PHE A 376 -12.52 -6.87 29.06
N SER A 377 -11.52 -7.48 29.67
CA SER A 377 -10.44 -6.76 30.38
C SER A 377 -9.68 -5.80 29.45
N ILE A 378 -9.36 -6.24 28.21
CA ILE A 378 -8.67 -5.41 27.22
C ILE A 378 -9.57 -4.26 26.77
N ILE A 379 -10.83 -4.56 26.43
CA ILE A 379 -11.79 -3.55 25.99
C ILE A 379 -11.99 -2.50 27.08
N ASP A 380 -12.27 -2.91 28.31
CA ASP A 380 -12.59 -1.99 29.41
C ASP A 380 -11.39 -1.14 29.83
N SER A 381 -10.18 -1.70 29.78
CA SER A 381 -8.96 -0.96 30.12
C SER A 381 -8.54 0.05 29.04
N ARG A 382 -8.99 -0.14 27.79
CA ARG A 382 -8.57 0.67 26.64
C ARG A 382 -9.68 1.58 26.09
N LYS A 383 -10.93 1.36 26.45
CA LYS A 383 -12.08 2.15 25.98
C LYS A 383 -11.86 3.65 26.22
N GLY A 384 -11.95 4.43 25.14
CA GLY A 384 -11.72 5.88 25.15
C GLY A 384 -10.25 6.30 25.20
N THR A 385 -9.29 5.38 25.21
CA THR A 385 -7.85 5.68 25.13
C THR A 385 -7.34 5.64 23.71
N SER A 386 -6.09 6.06 23.48
CA SER A 386 -5.42 5.90 22.17
C SER A 386 -5.12 4.43 21.81
N GLU A 387 -5.20 3.53 22.78
CA GLU A 387 -4.95 2.09 22.61
C GLU A 387 -6.23 1.27 22.39
N GLU A 388 -7.38 1.92 22.27
CA GLU A 388 -8.66 1.22 22.00
C GLU A 388 -8.62 0.53 20.63
N PRO A 389 -8.88 -0.79 20.55
CA PRO A 389 -8.92 -1.48 19.25
C PRO A 389 -9.93 -0.84 18.30
N SER A 390 -9.52 -0.63 17.04
CA SER A 390 -10.41 -0.03 16.01
C SER A 390 -11.46 -1.01 15.54
N GLU A 391 -11.14 -2.29 15.60
CA GLU A 391 -12.02 -3.37 15.17
C GLU A 391 -11.83 -4.60 16.02
N TYR A 392 -12.92 -5.35 16.13
CA TYR A 392 -13.01 -6.61 16.82
C TYR A 392 -13.48 -7.68 15.84
N ILE A 393 -12.80 -8.83 15.83
CA ILE A 393 -13.12 -9.95 14.96
C ILE A 393 -13.32 -11.19 15.81
N LEU A 394 -14.37 -11.93 15.54
CA LEU A 394 -14.67 -13.21 16.17
C LEU A 394 -15.04 -14.23 15.10
N VAL A 395 -14.36 -15.38 15.13
CA VAL A 395 -14.66 -16.54 14.28
C VAL A 395 -14.76 -17.78 15.16
N PRO A 396 -15.95 -18.25 15.45
CA PRO A 396 -16.12 -19.57 16.09
C PRO A 396 -15.84 -20.69 15.08
N PHE A 397 -15.37 -21.84 15.55
CA PHE A 397 -15.27 -23.06 14.74
C PHE A 397 -15.57 -24.30 15.61
N ASN A 398 -15.93 -25.37 14.93
CA ASN A 398 -16.26 -26.66 15.50
C ASN A 398 -15.91 -27.74 14.45
N ASP A 399 -16.54 -28.93 14.46
CA ASP A 399 -16.51 -29.93 13.41
C ASP A 399 -17.94 -30.35 13.06
N PRO A 400 -18.41 -30.22 11.82
CA PRO A 400 -17.69 -29.73 10.60
C PRO A 400 -17.81 -28.23 10.35
N ASP A 401 -18.41 -27.46 11.22
CA ASP A 401 -18.80 -26.07 10.98
C ASP A 401 -17.72 -25.08 11.41
N PHE A 402 -17.62 -23.93 10.69
CA PHE A 402 -16.77 -22.78 11.06
C PHE A 402 -17.41 -21.45 10.63
N GLY A 403 -17.19 -20.41 11.42
CA GLY A 403 -17.82 -19.10 11.19
C GLY A 403 -19.22 -19.01 11.83
N PRO A 404 -19.99 -17.95 11.53
CA PRO A 404 -19.64 -16.87 10.59
C PRO A 404 -18.53 -15.94 11.11
N LEU A 405 -17.91 -15.21 10.19
CA LEU A 405 -17.03 -14.09 10.55
C LEU A 405 -17.88 -12.96 11.13
N ILE A 406 -17.63 -12.60 12.37
CA ILE A 406 -18.21 -11.42 13.03
C ILE A 406 -17.13 -10.35 13.08
N ARG A 407 -17.39 -9.20 12.45
CA ARG A 407 -16.49 -8.04 12.41
C ARG A 407 -17.26 -6.78 12.81
N THR A 408 -16.76 -6.05 13.78
CA THR A 408 -17.40 -4.83 14.29
C THR A 408 -16.39 -3.85 14.84
N GLY A 409 -16.65 -2.55 14.65
CA GLY A 409 -15.94 -1.47 15.35
C GLY A 409 -16.58 -1.11 16.70
N ASN A 410 -17.68 -1.76 17.09
CA ASN A 410 -18.37 -1.49 18.34
C ASN A 410 -18.03 -2.55 19.39
N ALA A 411 -17.36 -2.13 20.45
CA ALA A 411 -16.93 -2.98 21.55
C ALA A 411 -18.10 -3.68 22.27
N ASP A 412 -19.24 -3.00 22.40
CA ASP A 412 -20.40 -3.54 23.12
C ASP A 412 -21.08 -4.66 22.29
N ILE A 413 -21.18 -4.49 20.97
CA ILE A 413 -21.63 -5.56 20.04
C ILE A 413 -20.66 -6.75 20.11
N PHE A 414 -19.35 -6.51 20.12
CA PHE A 414 -18.39 -7.59 20.23
C PHE A 414 -18.54 -8.37 21.55
N LYS A 415 -18.70 -7.64 22.66
CA LYS A 415 -18.96 -8.27 23.98
C LYS A 415 -20.23 -9.12 23.97
N GLU A 416 -21.29 -8.65 23.35
CA GLU A 416 -22.54 -9.42 23.18
C GLU A 416 -22.29 -10.70 22.39
N ARG A 417 -21.58 -10.60 21.24
CA ARG A 417 -21.31 -11.74 20.35
C ARG A 417 -20.41 -12.81 21.00
N ILE A 418 -19.33 -12.39 21.65
CA ILE A 418 -18.46 -13.36 22.33
C ILE A 418 -19.16 -13.96 23.56
N SER A 419 -20.03 -13.20 24.26
CA SER A 419 -20.82 -13.71 25.37
C SER A 419 -21.84 -14.79 24.95
N SER A 420 -22.35 -14.69 23.73
CA SER A 420 -23.30 -15.65 23.17
C SER A 420 -22.66 -16.99 22.75
N LEU A 421 -21.33 -17.10 22.77
CA LEU A 421 -20.67 -18.39 22.48
C LEU A 421 -21.01 -19.41 23.55
N LEU A 422 -21.43 -20.58 23.12
CA LEU A 422 -21.71 -21.74 23.96
C LEU A 422 -20.84 -22.90 23.49
N ALA A 423 -20.26 -23.60 24.44
CA ALA A 423 -19.59 -24.87 24.16
C ALA A 423 -20.62 -25.94 23.87
N SER A 424 -20.56 -26.58 22.71
CA SER A 424 -21.49 -27.64 22.33
C SER A 424 -20.94 -28.53 21.21
N GLY A 425 -21.32 -29.79 21.20
CA GLY A 425 -20.92 -30.74 20.15
C GLY A 425 -19.46 -31.19 20.29
N GLY A 426 -18.84 -31.57 19.17
CA GLY A 426 -17.46 -32.06 19.16
C GLY A 426 -17.35 -33.52 19.61
N GLY A 427 -18.11 -34.44 19.01
CA GLY A 427 -18.09 -35.89 19.40
C GLY A 427 -16.77 -36.59 19.08
N ASP A 428 -16.00 -36.10 18.15
CA ASP A 428 -14.70 -36.62 17.72
C ASP A 428 -13.70 -35.47 17.47
N THR A 429 -12.44 -35.74 17.67
CA THR A 429 -11.31 -34.88 17.26
C THR A 429 -10.67 -35.43 16.00
N PRO A 430 -10.21 -34.64 15.02
CA PRO A 430 -9.80 -33.22 15.04
C PRO A 430 -10.89 -32.22 14.55
N GLU A 431 -10.62 -30.91 14.70
CA GLU A 431 -11.53 -29.80 14.46
C GLU A 431 -11.14 -28.91 13.24
N MET A 432 -12.08 -28.06 12.75
CA MET A 432 -11.88 -27.19 11.56
C MET A 432 -11.11 -25.89 11.86
N CYS A 433 -10.04 -25.99 12.62
CA CYS A 433 -9.27 -24.86 13.13
C CYS A 433 -8.66 -23.98 12.01
N LEU A 434 -8.09 -24.58 10.96
CA LEU A 434 -7.45 -23.81 9.89
C LEU A 434 -8.46 -23.11 8.97
N SER A 435 -9.65 -23.69 8.80
CA SER A 435 -10.76 -23.02 8.09
C SER A 435 -11.23 -21.78 8.84
N GLY A 436 -11.41 -21.88 10.17
CA GLY A 436 -11.70 -20.71 11.02
C GLY A 436 -10.61 -19.65 10.95
N LEU A 437 -9.33 -20.05 11.02
CA LEU A 437 -8.20 -19.15 10.91
C LEU A 437 -8.12 -18.50 9.51
N LEU A 438 -8.37 -19.25 8.44
CA LEU A 438 -8.39 -18.71 7.08
C LEU A 438 -9.45 -17.62 6.93
N LEU A 439 -10.64 -17.87 7.49
CA LEU A 439 -11.72 -16.89 7.49
C LEU A 439 -11.34 -15.61 8.25
N ALA A 440 -10.68 -15.75 9.41
CA ALA A 440 -10.17 -14.61 10.17
C ALA A 440 -9.10 -13.82 9.40
N LEU A 441 -8.11 -14.51 8.80
CA LEU A 441 -7.07 -13.87 7.99
C LEU A 441 -7.63 -13.14 6.75
N ALA A 442 -8.66 -13.70 6.12
CA ALA A 442 -9.32 -13.08 4.97
C ALA A 442 -10.15 -11.85 5.35
N GLY A 443 -10.73 -11.83 6.54
CA GLY A 443 -11.59 -10.76 7.03
C GLY A 443 -10.86 -9.69 7.85
N ALA A 444 -9.66 -9.97 8.35
CA ALA A 444 -8.87 -9.04 9.14
C ALA A 444 -8.09 -8.06 8.24
N PRO A 445 -7.94 -6.79 8.65
CA PRO A 445 -7.00 -5.88 8.02
C PRO A 445 -5.57 -6.43 8.07
N PRO A 446 -4.69 -6.01 7.15
CA PRO A 446 -3.27 -6.34 7.23
C PRO A 446 -2.65 -5.94 8.58
N SER A 447 -1.68 -6.73 9.04
CA SER A 447 -0.97 -6.55 10.31
C SER A 447 -1.86 -6.67 11.55
N SER A 448 -2.89 -7.51 11.50
CA SER A 448 -3.75 -7.83 12.66
C SER A 448 -3.13 -8.87 13.58
N ASP A 449 -3.43 -8.78 14.88
CA ASP A 449 -3.12 -9.81 15.86
C ASP A 449 -4.30 -10.78 16.02
N ILE A 450 -4.07 -12.04 15.71
CA ILE A 450 -5.09 -13.09 15.74
C ILE A 450 -4.75 -14.12 16.84
N PHE A 451 -5.68 -14.34 17.74
CA PHE A 451 -5.55 -15.29 18.86
C PHE A 451 -6.47 -16.49 18.65
N VAL A 452 -5.88 -17.68 18.56
CA VAL A 452 -6.58 -18.94 18.33
C VAL A 452 -6.62 -19.75 19.60
N PHE A 453 -7.82 -20.15 20.04
CA PHE A 453 -8.05 -21.00 21.21
C PHE A 453 -8.56 -22.37 20.76
N THR A 454 -7.84 -23.44 21.10
CA THR A 454 -8.26 -24.80 20.81
C THR A 454 -7.57 -25.81 21.72
N ASP A 455 -8.25 -26.94 22.03
CA ASP A 455 -7.67 -28.10 22.72
C ASP A 455 -7.50 -29.32 21.79
N ALA A 456 -7.74 -29.13 20.47
CA ALA A 456 -7.76 -30.19 19.48
C ALA A 456 -6.78 -29.95 18.30
N ALA A 457 -6.49 -31.01 17.57
CA ALA A 457 -5.71 -30.94 16.33
C ALA A 457 -6.58 -30.43 15.17
N ALA A 458 -5.96 -29.81 14.17
CA ALA A 458 -6.64 -29.38 12.96
C ALA A 458 -6.97 -30.57 12.04
N LYS A 459 -8.26 -30.71 11.69
CA LYS A 459 -8.76 -31.68 10.71
C LYS A 459 -8.34 -31.33 9.30
N ASP A 460 -8.33 -30.03 9.02
CA ASP A 460 -8.06 -29.37 7.75
C ASP A 460 -6.59 -28.95 7.55
N SER A 461 -5.66 -29.75 8.09
CA SER A 461 -4.21 -29.50 8.04
C SER A 461 -3.64 -29.29 6.63
N ALA A 462 -4.34 -29.73 5.57
CA ALA A 462 -4.01 -29.47 4.17
C ALA A 462 -4.01 -27.97 3.81
N LEU A 463 -4.69 -27.13 4.58
CA LEU A 463 -4.71 -25.66 4.37
C LEU A 463 -3.44 -24.95 4.83
N LYS A 464 -2.46 -25.65 5.46
CA LYS A 464 -1.21 -25.07 5.97
C LYS A 464 -0.56 -24.08 5.00
N SER A 465 -0.34 -24.50 3.75
CA SER A 465 0.34 -23.68 2.75
C SER A 465 -0.45 -22.42 2.38
N ILE A 466 -1.77 -22.49 2.35
CA ILE A 466 -2.67 -21.35 2.09
C ILE A 466 -2.61 -20.38 3.26
N ILE A 467 -2.67 -20.89 4.50
CA ILE A 467 -2.54 -20.07 5.71
C ILE A 467 -1.18 -19.36 5.76
N GLU A 468 -0.08 -20.07 5.48
CA GLU A 468 1.26 -19.45 5.40
C GLU A 468 1.31 -18.31 4.36
N ALA A 469 0.72 -18.51 3.18
CA ALA A 469 0.65 -17.48 2.15
C ALA A 469 -0.21 -16.29 2.58
N MET A 470 -1.34 -16.53 3.25
CA MET A 470 -2.19 -15.45 3.79
C MET A 470 -1.49 -14.67 4.91
N ILE A 471 -0.82 -15.33 5.84
CA ILE A 471 -0.01 -14.69 6.88
C ILE A 471 1.06 -13.78 6.26
N GLU A 472 1.78 -14.27 5.26
CA GLU A 472 2.84 -13.51 4.60
C GLU A 472 2.29 -12.28 3.85
N SER A 473 1.16 -12.45 3.14
CA SER A 473 0.55 -11.35 2.38
C SER A 473 -0.11 -10.29 3.28
N THR A 474 -0.75 -10.71 4.37
CA THR A 474 -1.41 -9.81 5.32
C THR A 474 -0.46 -9.29 6.40
N ARG A 475 0.70 -9.93 6.59
CA ARG A 475 1.65 -9.66 7.69
C ARG A 475 1.00 -9.75 9.07
N SER A 476 -0.06 -10.55 9.20
CA SER A 476 -0.77 -10.74 10.47
C SER A 476 -0.02 -11.69 11.38
N THR A 477 -0.09 -11.43 12.69
CA THR A 477 0.51 -12.27 13.73
C THR A 477 -0.54 -13.26 14.25
N VAL A 478 -0.19 -14.54 14.34
CA VAL A 478 -1.10 -15.58 14.85
C VAL A 478 -0.51 -16.24 16.09
N THR A 479 -1.20 -16.12 17.20
CA THR A 479 -0.81 -16.75 18.47
C THR A 479 -1.83 -17.82 18.85
N PHE A 480 -1.36 -19.04 19.10
CA PHE A 480 -2.19 -20.17 19.49
C PHE A 480 -2.12 -20.37 21.01
N MET A 481 -3.29 -20.49 21.64
CA MET A 481 -3.49 -20.92 23.01
C MET A 481 -3.97 -22.39 22.98
N LEU A 482 -3.04 -23.31 23.25
CA LEU A 482 -3.26 -24.74 23.11
C LEU A 482 -3.48 -25.38 24.50
N THR A 483 -4.73 -25.73 24.84
CA THR A 483 -5.04 -26.44 26.07
C THR A 483 -5.04 -27.94 25.84
N ASN A 484 -4.84 -28.77 26.87
CA ASN A 484 -4.71 -30.23 26.79
C ASN A 484 -3.53 -30.79 25.96
N SER A 485 -2.54 -29.92 25.55
CA SER A 485 -1.35 -30.41 24.85
C SER A 485 -0.30 -31.08 25.77
N ILE A 486 -0.37 -30.82 27.07
CA ILE A 486 0.63 -31.28 28.03
C ILE A 486 0.18 -32.59 28.68
N SER A 487 0.71 -33.71 28.19
CA SER A 487 0.65 -34.98 28.96
C SER A 487 1.78 -34.96 30.00
N PHE A 488 1.44 -34.68 31.26
CA PHE A 488 2.38 -34.89 32.35
C PHE A 488 2.79 -36.35 32.42
N ARG A 489 4.01 -36.66 32.01
CA ARG A 489 4.65 -37.95 32.35
C ARG A 489 4.86 -37.98 33.86
N ARG A 490 3.83 -38.38 34.61
CA ARG A 490 4.00 -38.79 36.02
C ARG A 490 4.92 -39.99 36.05
N ARG A 491 6.17 -39.83 36.47
CA ARG A 491 7.05 -40.91 36.86
C ARG A 491 6.50 -41.53 38.17
N ARG A 492 6.09 -42.81 38.07
CA ARG A 492 5.97 -43.84 39.11
C ARG A 492 4.86 -43.67 40.15
N GLY A 493 4.01 -44.65 40.13
CA GLY A 493 3.31 -45.24 41.30
C GLY A 493 2.01 -45.90 40.92
N ILE A 494 2.08 -47.21 40.71
CA ILE A 494 1.07 -48.23 40.99
C ILE A 494 -0.40 -47.94 40.64
N SER A 495 -0.86 -48.70 39.65
CA SER A 495 -2.17 -49.33 39.50
C SER A 495 -3.40 -48.57 39.96
N GLU A 496 -4.09 -47.98 39.00
CA GLU A 496 -5.55 -48.11 38.91
C GLU A 496 -5.94 -48.00 37.42
N ARG A 497 -6.56 -49.07 36.95
CA ARG A 497 -7.21 -49.16 35.64
C ARG A 497 -8.43 -48.26 35.68
N GLN A 498 -8.31 -47.04 35.19
CA GLN A 498 -9.44 -46.29 34.67
C GLN A 498 -9.10 -45.88 33.25
N ASN A 499 -9.92 -46.34 32.31
CA ASN A 499 -9.91 -45.98 30.89
C ASN A 499 -10.33 -44.52 30.74
N THR A 500 -9.42 -43.61 30.98
CA THR A 500 -9.48 -42.25 30.42
C THR A 500 -8.51 -42.21 29.26
N SER A 501 -8.99 -42.43 28.04
CA SER A 501 -8.21 -42.16 26.83
C SER A 501 -7.84 -40.69 26.87
N SER A 502 -6.59 -40.39 27.18
CA SER A 502 -6.08 -39.04 27.21
C SER A 502 -6.18 -38.44 25.78
N ARG A 503 -7.07 -37.49 25.61
CA ARG A 503 -7.20 -36.64 24.37
C ARG A 503 -6.00 -35.72 24.16
N ALA A 504 -4.82 -36.04 24.65
CA ALA A 504 -3.63 -35.23 24.47
C ALA A 504 -3.21 -35.19 22.99
N MET A 505 -3.01 -34.02 22.45
CA MET A 505 -2.49 -33.83 21.07
C MET A 505 -1.12 -34.49 20.91
N SER A 506 -0.90 -35.22 19.83
CA SER A 506 0.40 -35.79 19.53
C SER A 506 1.38 -34.70 19.06
N GLN A 507 2.69 -34.83 19.31
CA GLN A 507 3.72 -33.87 18.93
C GLN A 507 3.68 -33.42 17.45
N PRO A 508 3.46 -34.31 16.45
CA PRO A 508 3.33 -33.87 15.07
C PRO A 508 2.14 -32.93 14.80
N LYS A 509 1.06 -33.06 15.55
CA LYS A 509 -0.15 -32.23 15.42
C LYS A 509 0.07 -30.85 16.05
N ILE A 510 0.78 -30.78 17.16
CA ILE A 510 1.22 -29.51 17.79
C ILE A 510 2.20 -28.77 16.90
N GLN A 511 3.10 -29.50 16.20
CA GLN A 511 4.10 -28.90 15.32
C GLN A 511 3.48 -28.05 14.20
N LEU A 512 2.30 -28.40 13.70
CA LEU A 512 1.54 -27.59 12.76
C LEU A 512 1.28 -26.18 13.29
N TYR A 513 0.79 -26.07 14.50
CA TYR A 513 0.51 -24.77 15.14
C TYR A 513 1.79 -23.99 15.46
N ARG A 514 2.84 -24.70 15.91
CA ARG A 514 4.16 -24.08 16.11
C ARG A 514 4.71 -23.51 14.81
N ASP A 515 4.61 -24.23 13.70
CA ASP A 515 5.08 -23.76 12.38
C ASP A 515 4.33 -22.50 11.94
N LEU A 516 2.99 -22.48 12.04
CA LEU A 516 2.16 -21.32 11.66
C LEU A 516 2.42 -20.11 12.57
N ALA A 517 2.57 -20.32 13.88
CA ALA A 517 2.96 -19.28 14.82
C ALA A 517 4.33 -18.67 14.44
N HIS A 518 5.32 -19.52 14.10
CA HIS A 518 6.65 -19.08 13.71
C HIS A 518 6.64 -18.22 12.43
N VAL A 519 5.89 -18.64 11.41
CA VAL A 519 5.78 -17.88 10.15
C VAL A 519 5.20 -16.50 10.39
N SER A 520 4.20 -16.40 11.27
CA SER A 520 3.50 -15.16 11.58
C SER A 520 4.23 -14.23 12.57
N GLY A 521 5.25 -14.75 13.27
CA GLY A 521 5.88 -14.03 14.38
C GLY A 521 5.15 -14.10 15.71
N GLY A 522 4.08 -14.92 15.79
CA GLY A 522 3.34 -15.21 17.02
C GLY A 522 3.94 -16.34 17.84
N GLN A 523 3.16 -16.90 18.74
CA GLN A 523 3.56 -17.95 19.68
C GLN A 523 2.59 -19.14 19.64
N ALA A 524 3.09 -20.35 19.88
CA ALA A 524 2.26 -21.52 20.19
C ALA A 524 2.44 -21.86 21.67
N ILE A 525 1.47 -21.48 22.48
CA ILE A 525 1.53 -21.54 23.94
C ILE A 525 0.74 -22.77 24.41
N GLU A 526 1.47 -23.73 24.95
CA GLU A 526 0.93 -25.02 25.41
C GLU A 526 0.70 -24.96 26.91
N VAL A 527 -0.54 -24.98 27.34
CA VAL A 527 -0.94 -24.81 28.75
C VAL A 527 -2.00 -25.81 29.18
N THR A 528 -2.26 -25.88 30.47
CA THR A 528 -3.46 -26.51 31.02
C THR A 528 -4.58 -25.48 31.12
N LYS A 529 -5.84 -25.90 31.18
CA LYS A 529 -6.98 -25.02 31.42
C LYS A 529 -6.79 -24.16 32.65
N ALA A 530 -6.26 -24.73 33.72
CA ALA A 530 -6.00 -24.03 34.98
C ALA A 530 -4.93 -22.92 34.87
N THR A 531 -4.01 -22.99 33.90
CA THR A 531 -2.93 -22.01 33.67
C THR A 531 -3.19 -21.10 32.47
N LEU A 532 -4.29 -21.30 31.73
CA LEU A 532 -4.70 -20.47 30.61
C LEU A 532 -4.82 -18.96 30.98
N PRO A 533 -5.39 -18.56 32.13
CA PRO A 533 -5.47 -17.16 32.56
C PRO A 533 -4.11 -16.46 32.67
N GLN A 534 -3.05 -17.22 32.94
CA GLN A 534 -1.69 -16.65 32.97
C GLN A 534 -1.09 -16.53 31.56
N ALA A 535 -1.44 -17.43 30.64
CA ALA A 535 -1.01 -17.38 29.24
C ALA A 535 -1.65 -16.21 28.47
N THR A 536 -2.89 -15.87 28.77
CA THR A 536 -3.62 -14.77 28.10
C THR A 536 -3.02 -13.40 28.34
N LYS A 537 -2.07 -13.24 29.29
CA LYS A 537 -1.26 -12.03 29.41
C LYS A 537 -0.47 -11.68 28.14
N VAL A 538 -0.14 -12.69 27.33
CA VAL A 538 0.49 -12.50 26.01
C VAL A 538 -0.38 -11.62 25.11
N ILE A 539 -1.68 -11.74 25.17
CA ILE A 539 -2.62 -10.90 24.41
C ILE A 539 -2.46 -9.44 24.80
N THR A 540 -2.37 -9.16 26.10
CA THR A 540 -2.16 -7.78 26.58
C THR A 540 -0.78 -7.25 26.21
N ASP A 541 0.25 -8.06 26.28
CA ASP A 541 1.64 -7.67 25.95
C ASP A 541 1.80 -7.33 24.46
N THR A 542 1.10 -8.04 23.56
CA THR A 542 1.29 -7.91 22.11
C THR A 542 0.27 -7.01 21.43
N SER A 543 -0.89 -6.74 22.06
CA SER A 543 -1.94 -5.90 21.46
C SER A 543 -1.69 -4.39 21.63
N THR A 544 -0.45 -3.93 21.69
CA THR A 544 -0.12 -2.50 21.83
C THR A 544 0.25 -1.87 20.48
N SER A 545 -0.07 -0.58 20.30
CA SER A 545 0.10 0.13 19.03
C SER A 545 1.54 0.46 18.67
N ALA A 546 2.47 0.43 19.61
CA ALA A 546 3.89 0.77 19.43
C ALA A 546 4.83 -0.43 19.57
N LEU A 547 4.31 -1.64 19.40
CA LEU A 547 5.10 -2.86 19.56
C LEU A 547 6.13 -3.00 18.46
N VAL A 548 7.40 -3.16 18.83
CA VAL A 548 8.50 -3.42 17.91
C VAL A 548 9.19 -4.73 18.25
N THR A 549 9.59 -5.48 17.22
CA THR A 549 10.39 -6.69 17.40
C THR A 549 11.88 -6.34 17.28
N ILE A 550 12.65 -6.72 18.27
CA ILE A 550 14.10 -6.46 18.35
C ILE A 550 14.87 -7.66 17.82
N LEU A 551 14.46 -8.87 18.25
CA LEU A 551 15.05 -10.13 17.81
C LEU A 551 14.00 -11.24 17.84
N GLN A 552 13.97 -12.04 16.80
CA GLN A 552 13.18 -13.28 16.76
C GLN A 552 14.02 -14.39 16.14
N VAL A 553 14.05 -15.55 16.79
CA VAL A 553 14.82 -16.71 16.37
C VAL A 553 14.02 -17.97 16.60
N VAL A 554 14.11 -18.91 15.67
CA VAL A 554 13.55 -20.26 15.77
C VAL A 554 14.70 -21.26 15.60
N ARG A 555 14.73 -22.28 16.44
CA ARG A 555 15.67 -23.39 16.30
C ARG A 555 14.93 -24.74 16.28
N ASN A 556 14.81 -25.26 15.09
CA ASN A 556 14.25 -26.59 14.80
C ASN A 556 15.07 -27.24 13.66
N PRO A 557 15.92 -28.25 13.92
CA PRO A 557 16.18 -28.89 15.22
C PRO A 557 16.85 -27.96 16.24
N ALA A 558 16.85 -28.37 17.50
CA ALA A 558 17.47 -27.64 18.59
C ALA A 558 18.98 -27.43 18.39
N LYS A 559 19.48 -26.29 18.84
CA LYS A 559 20.92 -25.97 18.83
C LYS A 559 21.23 -25.07 20.03
N ALA A 560 22.23 -25.46 20.83
CA ALA A 560 22.75 -24.58 21.85
C ALA A 560 23.45 -23.36 21.20
N GLU A 561 23.02 -22.15 21.50
CA GLU A 561 23.50 -20.94 20.83
C GLU A 561 23.41 -19.70 21.72
N ASN A 562 24.26 -18.73 21.41
CA ASN A 562 24.28 -17.41 22.07
C ASN A 562 23.72 -16.36 21.09
N PHE A 563 22.70 -15.64 21.52
CA PHE A 563 22.11 -14.55 20.75
C PHE A 563 22.48 -13.21 21.36
N SER A 564 22.72 -12.22 20.52
CA SER A 564 22.95 -10.84 20.94
C SER A 564 21.93 -9.91 20.30
N PHE A 565 21.46 -8.96 21.08
CA PHE A 565 20.55 -7.91 20.62
C PHE A 565 20.90 -6.60 21.31
N VAL A 566 20.42 -5.48 20.74
CA VAL A 566 20.71 -4.14 21.24
C VAL A 566 19.42 -3.52 21.76
N LEU A 567 19.44 -3.05 22.99
CA LEU A 567 18.39 -2.21 23.57
C LEU A 567 18.85 -0.75 23.55
N ASP A 568 18.03 0.10 22.94
CA ASP A 568 18.26 1.54 22.84
C ASP A 568 17.33 2.33 23.80
N GLU A 569 17.57 3.60 23.92
CA GLU A 569 16.87 4.50 24.84
C GLU A 569 15.38 4.77 24.47
N THR A 570 14.98 4.49 23.22
CA THR A 570 13.57 4.65 22.80
C THR A 570 12.69 3.48 23.24
N LEU A 571 13.30 2.40 23.75
CA LEU A 571 12.59 1.17 24.11
C LEU A 571 12.04 1.25 25.55
N SER A 572 10.78 0.87 25.69
CA SER A 572 10.10 0.69 26.97
C SER A 572 9.38 -0.66 27.00
N ASN A 573 9.04 -1.14 28.20
CA ASN A 573 8.29 -2.39 28.42
C ASN A 573 8.90 -3.61 27.69
N VAL A 574 10.25 -3.71 27.69
CA VAL A 574 10.94 -4.79 26.98
C VAL A 574 10.63 -6.13 27.63
N THR A 575 10.18 -7.07 26.79
CA THR A 575 9.80 -8.42 27.19
C THR A 575 10.55 -9.44 26.32
N VAL A 576 11.01 -10.50 26.99
CA VAL A 576 11.68 -11.65 26.34
C VAL A 576 10.81 -12.88 26.51
N TYR A 577 10.45 -13.50 25.41
CA TYR A 577 9.79 -14.81 25.37
C TYR A 577 10.78 -15.89 24.97
N VAL A 578 10.86 -16.94 25.77
CA VAL A 578 11.50 -18.20 25.39
C VAL A 578 10.42 -19.27 25.41
N THR A 579 10.13 -19.90 24.29
CA THR A 579 9.06 -20.89 24.15
C THR A 579 9.65 -22.22 23.70
N GLY A 580 9.34 -23.31 24.37
CA GLY A 580 9.84 -24.66 24.02
C GLY A 580 9.70 -25.64 25.17
N ASP A 581 10.17 -26.88 24.98
CA ASP A 581 10.13 -27.92 26.01
C ASP A 581 11.38 -27.83 26.89
N SER A 582 11.25 -27.23 28.08
CA SER A 582 12.29 -27.12 29.11
C SER A 582 13.64 -26.53 28.63
N PRO A 583 13.67 -25.41 27.93
CA PRO A 583 14.91 -24.75 27.57
C PRO A 583 15.63 -24.21 28.83
N VAL A 584 16.95 -24.36 28.85
CA VAL A 584 17.80 -23.74 29.87
C VAL A 584 18.42 -22.50 29.26
N PHE A 585 18.25 -21.35 29.89
CA PHE A 585 18.80 -20.10 29.36
C PHE A 585 19.35 -19.19 30.45
N THR A 586 20.28 -18.33 30.06
CA THR A 586 20.85 -17.28 30.91
C THR A 586 20.87 -15.98 30.13
N LEU A 587 20.31 -14.92 30.71
CA LEU A 587 20.35 -13.56 30.16
C LEU A 587 21.45 -12.76 30.82
N ASN A 588 22.21 -11.99 30.01
CA ASN A 588 23.31 -11.14 30.46
C ASN A 588 23.10 -9.71 29.97
N SER A 589 23.20 -8.76 30.87
CA SER A 589 23.08 -7.33 30.57
C SER A 589 24.38 -6.73 30.05
N PRO A 590 24.36 -5.51 29.48
CA PRO A 590 25.56 -4.79 29.06
C PRO A 590 26.51 -4.48 30.26
N THR A 591 25.97 -4.38 31.47
CA THR A 591 26.74 -4.08 32.70
C THR A 591 27.36 -5.32 33.34
N GLY A 592 27.16 -6.52 32.75
CA GLY A 592 27.71 -7.79 33.27
C GLY A 592 26.84 -8.51 34.29
N MET A 593 25.65 -8.01 34.60
CA MET A 593 24.69 -8.76 35.42
C MET A 593 24.10 -9.92 34.65
N SER A 594 23.83 -11.05 35.33
CA SER A 594 23.25 -12.24 34.71
C SER A 594 22.05 -12.72 35.50
N GLN A 595 21.09 -13.36 34.81
CA GLN A 595 19.92 -14.00 35.40
C GLN A 595 19.61 -15.31 34.68
N SER A 596 19.44 -16.39 35.45
CA SER A 596 19.04 -17.70 34.94
C SER A 596 17.53 -17.75 34.66
N GLY A 597 17.12 -18.50 33.66
CA GLY A 597 15.70 -18.79 33.38
C GLY A 597 14.94 -19.50 34.51
N SER A 598 15.66 -20.09 35.49
CA SER A 598 15.09 -20.69 36.71
C SER A 598 14.84 -19.71 37.86
N GLU A 599 15.35 -18.48 37.74
CA GLU A 599 15.22 -17.42 38.80
C GLU A 599 13.96 -16.58 38.52
N GLY A 600 12.87 -16.82 39.24
CA GLY A 600 11.58 -16.13 39.03
C GLY A 600 11.66 -14.60 39.18
N ASN A 601 12.40 -14.12 40.19
CA ASN A 601 12.73 -12.70 40.37
C ASN A 601 14.24 -12.54 40.51
N GLY A 602 14.84 -11.78 39.64
CA GLY A 602 16.29 -11.58 39.59
C GLY A 602 16.67 -10.13 39.29
N PRO A 603 17.97 -9.85 39.17
CA PRO A 603 18.46 -8.51 39.00
C PRO A 603 18.09 -7.87 37.64
N LEU A 604 17.69 -8.65 36.66
CA LEU A 604 17.36 -8.17 35.32
C LEU A 604 15.84 -8.06 35.06
N GLY A 605 15.05 -8.78 35.85
CA GLY A 605 13.60 -8.75 35.67
C GLY A 605 12.84 -9.87 36.38
N SER A 606 11.55 -9.90 36.19
CA SER A 606 10.66 -10.97 36.66
C SER A 606 10.42 -12.00 35.57
N ILE A 607 10.60 -13.28 35.89
CA ILE A 607 10.32 -14.40 35.00
C ILE A 607 9.04 -15.11 35.47
N GLN A 608 8.09 -15.21 34.57
CA GLN A 608 6.89 -16.02 34.76
C GLN A 608 6.92 -17.20 33.78
N THR A 609 6.83 -18.42 34.33
CA THR A 609 6.76 -19.64 33.49
C THR A 609 5.32 -20.11 33.42
N VAL A 610 4.79 -20.27 32.23
CA VAL A 610 3.42 -20.70 31.96
C VAL A 610 3.44 -21.75 30.86
N GLY A 611 3.21 -23.01 31.21
CA GLY A 611 3.30 -24.12 30.26
C GLY A 611 4.71 -24.19 29.63
N ASN A 612 4.78 -24.09 28.31
CA ASN A 612 6.03 -24.09 27.54
C ASN A 612 6.59 -22.68 27.30
N LEU A 613 6.06 -21.62 27.90
CA LEU A 613 6.46 -20.22 27.76
C LEU A 613 7.18 -19.72 29.04
N TRP A 614 8.35 -19.14 28.87
CA TRP A 614 9.05 -18.28 29.83
C TRP A 614 8.88 -16.83 29.37
N ARG A 615 8.16 -16.07 30.15
CA ARG A 615 7.93 -14.64 29.97
C ARG A 615 8.81 -13.86 30.93
N LEU A 616 9.85 -13.24 30.42
CA LEU A 616 10.73 -12.38 31.21
C LEU A 616 10.44 -10.91 30.87
N GLN A 617 9.95 -10.15 31.83
CA GLN A 617 9.76 -8.71 31.74
C GLN A 617 10.97 -7.99 32.36
N LEU A 618 11.71 -7.24 31.55
CA LEU A 618 12.89 -6.53 32.01
C LEU A 618 12.48 -5.34 32.91
N ILE A 619 13.31 -5.07 33.90
CA ILE A 619 13.13 -3.89 34.77
C ILE A 619 13.39 -2.63 33.94
N SER A 620 12.44 -1.70 33.98
CA SER A 620 12.56 -0.40 33.33
C SER A 620 13.65 0.41 34.03
N GLY A 621 14.78 0.59 33.38
CA GLY A 621 15.86 1.44 33.89
C GLY A 621 17.17 1.21 33.12
N ASN A 622 17.70 2.24 32.58
CA ASN A 622 19.03 2.61 32.04
C ASN A 622 20.03 1.52 31.63
N GLN A 623 19.57 0.34 31.16
CA GLN A 623 20.46 -0.70 30.66
C GLN A 623 20.42 -0.76 29.11
N THR A 624 20.69 0.39 28.49
CA THR A 624 20.89 0.46 27.04
C THR A 624 22.22 -0.20 26.66
N GLY A 625 22.27 -0.80 25.48
CA GLY A 625 23.47 -1.43 24.96
C GLY A 625 23.27 -2.87 24.48
N LYS A 626 24.35 -3.61 24.38
CA LYS A 626 24.37 -4.97 23.82
C LYS A 626 24.09 -6.01 24.92
N TRP A 627 22.92 -6.65 24.80
CA TRP A 627 22.51 -7.79 25.63
C TRP A 627 22.89 -9.13 24.98
N ARG A 628 23.03 -10.16 25.81
CA ARG A 628 23.28 -11.53 25.34
C ARG A 628 22.36 -12.51 26.06
N ILE A 629 21.74 -13.43 25.32
CA ILE A 629 21.03 -14.57 25.89
C ILE A 629 21.68 -15.85 25.38
N SER A 630 22.03 -16.75 26.30
CA SER A 630 22.56 -18.08 26.00
C SER A 630 21.44 -19.08 26.21
N ILE A 631 21.11 -19.86 25.20
CA ILE A 631 20.06 -20.90 25.29
C ILE A 631 20.67 -22.26 25.01
N ASN A 632 20.44 -23.20 25.92
CA ASN A 632 20.78 -24.61 25.77
C ASN A 632 19.51 -25.44 25.84
N SER A 633 19.16 -26.14 24.77
CA SER A 633 17.97 -26.97 24.68
C SER A 633 18.25 -28.18 23.77
N THR A 634 17.72 -29.32 24.12
CA THR A 634 17.68 -30.53 23.28
C THR A 634 16.42 -30.57 22.41
N ASN A 635 15.42 -29.75 22.72
CA ASN A 635 14.16 -29.65 21.99
C ASN A 635 14.05 -28.33 21.26
N SER A 636 13.27 -28.29 20.19
CA SER A 636 13.02 -27.06 19.43
C SER A 636 12.55 -25.92 20.34
N TYR A 637 13.02 -24.70 20.05
CA TYR A 637 12.64 -23.51 20.82
C TYR A 637 12.53 -22.26 19.96
N THR A 638 11.84 -21.27 20.50
CA THR A 638 11.78 -19.91 19.94
C THR A 638 12.26 -18.92 20.97
N LEU A 639 12.91 -17.87 20.49
CA LEU A 639 13.28 -16.69 21.25
C LEU A 639 12.64 -15.48 20.55
N LYS A 640 11.92 -14.65 21.30
CA LYS A 640 11.40 -13.35 20.82
C LYS A 640 11.70 -12.27 21.83
N VAL A 641 12.35 -11.21 21.41
CA VAL A 641 12.62 -10.00 22.19
C VAL A 641 11.85 -8.86 21.52
N PHE A 642 11.00 -8.19 22.28
CA PHE A 642 10.18 -7.11 21.79
C PHE A 642 9.94 -6.07 22.88
N GLY A 643 9.46 -4.89 22.51
CA GLY A 643 9.15 -3.80 23.41
C GLY A 643 8.32 -2.74 22.71
N GLN A 644 8.13 -1.61 23.35
CA GLN A 644 7.47 -0.44 22.79
C GLN A 644 8.52 0.61 22.41
N SER A 645 8.42 1.16 21.21
CA SER A 645 9.34 2.19 20.72
C SER A 645 8.68 3.10 19.70
N SER A 646 9.10 4.37 19.68
CA SER A 646 8.76 5.30 18.62
C SER A 646 9.54 5.03 17.32
N VAL A 647 10.68 4.34 17.40
CA VAL A 647 11.55 4.05 16.26
C VAL A 647 11.31 2.64 15.76
N ASP A 648 10.86 2.52 14.51
CA ASP A 648 10.67 1.27 13.80
C ASP A 648 10.94 1.46 12.31
N PHE A 649 10.83 0.43 11.50
CA PHE A 649 11.05 0.50 10.08
C PHE A 649 9.99 -0.25 9.29
N LEU A 650 9.89 0.15 8.04
CA LEU A 650 8.97 -0.42 7.09
C LEU A 650 9.69 -0.75 5.81
N PHE A 651 9.25 -1.79 5.15
CA PHE A 651 9.87 -2.21 3.91
C PHE A 651 8.87 -2.79 2.92
N THR A 652 9.19 -2.66 1.64
CA THR A 652 8.53 -3.39 0.55
C THR A 652 9.57 -3.71 -0.51
N PHE A 653 9.43 -4.88 -1.15
CA PHE A 653 10.25 -5.15 -2.33
C PHE A 653 9.77 -4.31 -3.49
N VAL A 654 10.72 -3.75 -4.23
CA VAL A 654 10.47 -2.88 -5.37
C VAL A 654 11.26 -3.37 -6.58
N GLU A 655 10.79 -3.05 -7.77
CA GLU A 655 11.54 -3.25 -9.01
C GLU A 655 11.66 -1.91 -9.74
N TYR A 656 12.80 -1.74 -10.40
CA TYR A 656 13.04 -0.54 -11.19
C TYR A 656 12.24 -0.63 -12.49
N ASP A 657 11.32 0.28 -12.65
CA ASP A 657 10.59 0.46 -13.91
C ASP A 657 11.39 1.41 -14.80
N GLY A 658 12.17 0.83 -15.72
CA GLY A 658 12.99 1.61 -16.64
C GLY A 658 12.20 2.52 -17.59
N SER A 659 10.89 2.27 -17.74
CA SER A 659 10.00 3.11 -18.54
C SER A 659 9.61 4.40 -17.80
N ARG A 660 9.63 4.38 -16.49
CA ARG A 660 9.23 5.48 -15.61
C ARG A 660 10.41 6.16 -14.93
N GLY A 661 11.59 5.52 -14.96
CA GLY A 661 12.77 5.99 -14.24
C GLY A 661 12.63 5.95 -12.71
N ASP A 662 11.69 5.14 -12.19
CA ASP A 662 11.37 5.07 -10.76
C ASP A 662 11.21 3.62 -10.29
N PHE A 663 11.14 3.43 -8.97
CA PHE A 663 10.92 2.14 -8.32
C PHE A 663 9.44 1.95 -7.97
N ILE A 664 8.85 0.86 -8.47
CA ILE A 664 7.46 0.48 -8.17
C ILE A 664 7.41 -0.70 -7.20
N PRO A 665 6.41 -0.77 -6.31
CA PRO A 665 6.21 -1.93 -5.45
C PRO A 665 6.03 -3.21 -6.27
N LYS A 666 6.74 -4.27 -5.86
CA LYS A 666 6.65 -5.58 -6.48
C LYS A 666 5.53 -6.39 -5.83
N ASP A 667 4.49 -6.71 -6.58
CA ASP A 667 3.36 -7.53 -6.09
C ASP A 667 3.72 -9.01 -5.89
N SER A 668 4.78 -9.47 -6.55
CA SER A 668 5.27 -10.85 -6.46
C SER A 668 6.44 -10.98 -5.48
N ARG A 669 6.61 -12.18 -4.92
CA ARG A 669 7.81 -12.49 -4.10
C ARG A 669 9.09 -12.35 -4.93
N PRO A 670 10.19 -11.85 -4.35
CA PRO A 670 11.48 -11.84 -5.02
C PRO A 670 11.96 -13.27 -5.30
N PHE A 671 12.73 -13.48 -6.38
CA PHE A 671 13.21 -14.81 -6.73
C PHE A 671 14.34 -15.26 -5.80
N THR A 672 14.22 -16.47 -5.27
CA THR A 672 15.26 -17.12 -4.47
C THR A 672 16.56 -17.22 -5.25
N GLY A 673 17.67 -16.80 -4.65
CA GLY A 673 18.96 -16.74 -5.29
C GLY A 673 19.16 -15.58 -6.26
N GLY A 674 18.12 -14.86 -6.61
CA GLY A 674 18.16 -13.67 -7.49
C GLY A 674 18.44 -12.38 -6.74
N ASN A 675 18.71 -11.32 -7.50
CA ASN A 675 18.84 -9.95 -6.98
C ASN A 675 17.46 -9.40 -6.60
N ALA A 676 17.42 -8.54 -5.59
CA ALA A 676 16.20 -7.81 -5.24
C ALA A 676 16.54 -6.45 -4.63
N THR A 677 15.65 -5.48 -4.86
CA THR A 677 15.72 -4.17 -4.23
C THR A 677 14.57 -4.04 -3.25
N LEU A 678 14.86 -3.51 -2.09
CA LEU A 678 13.92 -3.27 -1.01
C LEU A 678 13.87 -1.76 -0.76
N PHE A 679 12.68 -1.19 -0.82
CA PHE A 679 12.44 0.17 -0.34
C PHE A 679 12.18 0.12 1.15
N LEU A 680 12.94 0.90 1.91
CA LEU A 680 12.89 0.96 3.36
C LEU A 680 12.58 2.38 3.81
N SER A 681 11.66 2.54 4.73
CA SER A 681 11.34 3.81 5.39
C SER A 681 11.54 3.66 6.89
N LEU A 682 12.42 4.47 7.46
CA LEU A 682 12.63 4.56 8.90
C LEU A 682 11.58 5.48 9.51
N MET A 683 11.05 5.09 10.66
CA MET A 683 9.94 5.72 11.35
C MET A 683 10.37 6.29 12.68
N GLY A 684 9.84 7.47 13.05
CA GLY A 684 10.04 8.04 14.37
C GLY A 684 11.47 8.45 14.74
N GLY A 685 12.36 8.48 13.76
CA GLY A 685 13.76 8.78 13.95
C GLY A 685 14.26 9.85 12.98
N ASP A 686 13.79 11.09 13.07
CA ASP A 686 14.25 12.18 12.19
C ASP A 686 15.78 12.43 12.31
N SER A 687 16.37 12.03 13.43
CA SER A 687 17.82 12.05 13.68
C SER A 687 18.49 10.68 13.56
N ALA A 688 17.76 9.62 13.19
CA ALA A 688 18.34 8.27 13.10
C ALA A 688 18.88 7.96 11.70
N THR A 689 20.00 7.23 11.64
CA THR A 689 20.62 6.77 10.41
C THR A 689 20.68 5.24 10.34
N VAL A 690 20.38 4.67 9.17
CA VAL A 690 20.48 3.23 8.92
C VAL A 690 21.91 2.88 8.56
N THR A 691 22.53 1.90 9.28
CA THR A 691 23.90 1.43 9.01
C THR A 691 23.93 0.08 8.31
N ASP A 692 23.02 -0.82 8.66
CA ASP A 692 22.98 -2.17 8.11
C ASP A 692 21.53 -2.62 7.91
N VAL A 693 21.26 -3.28 6.79
CA VAL A 693 20.02 -4.00 6.50
C VAL A 693 20.37 -5.41 6.06
N LEU A 694 19.85 -6.40 6.77
CA LEU A 694 20.18 -7.81 6.55
C LEU A 694 18.91 -8.63 6.29
N LEU A 695 19.01 -9.58 5.38
CA LEU A 695 18.06 -10.69 5.27
C LEU A 695 18.61 -11.85 6.09
N VAL A 696 18.04 -12.06 7.28
CA VAL A 696 18.49 -13.11 8.21
C VAL A 696 17.67 -14.36 7.97
N ASN A 697 18.32 -15.48 7.65
CA ASN A 697 17.62 -16.75 7.46
C ASN A 697 16.95 -17.17 8.78
N ALA A 698 15.67 -17.52 8.72
CA ALA A 698 14.89 -17.92 9.90
C ALA A 698 15.47 -19.16 10.61
N SER A 699 16.10 -20.08 9.87
CA SER A 699 16.80 -21.25 10.43
C SER A 699 18.15 -20.91 11.09
N GLY A 700 18.67 -19.69 10.91
CA GLY A 700 19.97 -19.27 11.43
C GLY A 700 21.17 -19.71 10.59
N SER A 701 20.97 -20.17 9.36
CA SER A 701 22.05 -20.63 8.46
C SER A 701 22.85 -19.49 7.81
N GLY A 702 22.59 -18.24 8.14
CA GLY A 702 23.31 -17.08 7.62
C GLY A 702 22.47 -15.85 7.44
N ALA A 703 23.11 -14.77 7.01
CA ALA A 703 22.47 -13.51 6.65
C ALA A 703 23.08 -12.97 5.34
N VAL A 704 22.25 -12.28 4.56
CA VAL A 704 22.67 -11.54 3.36
C VAL A 704 22.62 -10.06 3.67
N ASN A 705 23.74 -9.37 3.50
CA ASN A 705 23.83 -7.94 3.73
C ASN A 705 23.39 -7.16 2.48
N GLY A 706 22.63 -6.10 2.66
CA GLY A 706 22.17 -5.20 1.61
C GLY A 706 23.09 -4.00 1.43
N THR A 707 23.19 -3.51 0.21
CA THR A 707 23.84 -2.22 -0.11
C THR A 707 22.80 -1.12 0.02
N ILE A 708 23.06 -0.14 0.89
CA ILE A 708 22.12 0.92 1.26
C ILE A 708 22.42 2.17 0.44
N THR A 709 21.39 2.74 -0.16
CA THR A 709 21.42 4.04 -0.86
C THR A 709 20.33 4.92 -0.26
N ALA A 710 20.69 6.05 0.32
CA ALA A 710 19.72 7.03 0.81
C ALA A 710 18.99 7.69 -0.38
N VAL A 711 17.67 7.82 -0.29
CA VAL A 711 16.84 8.45 -1.31
C VAL A 711 16.45 9.87 -0.89
N ALA A 712 15.75 9.98 0.25
CA ALA A 712 15.33 11.27 0.80
C ALA A 712 14.97 11.12 2.28
N GLY A 713 15.46 11.99 3.13
CA GLY A 713 15.13 12.00 4.55
C GLY A 713 15.40 10.65 5.23
N THR A 714 14.32 9.96 5.65
CA THR A 714 14.37 8.64 6.30
C THR A 714 14.11 7.46 5.34
N GLU A 715 14.24 7.69 4.03
CA GLU A 715 13.94 6.69 3.00
C GLU A 715 15.22 6.16 2.34
N TYR A 716 15.27 4.84 2.14
CA TYR A 716 16.44 4.14 1.62
C TYR A 716 16.02 3.10 0.58
N LEU A 717 16.83 2.94 -0.46
CA LEU A 717 16.84 1.77 -1.32
C LEU A 717 17.93 0.82 -0.86
N VAL A 718 17.59 -0.44 -0.69
CA VAL A 718 18.52 -1.47 -0.25
C VAL A 718 18.58 -2.58 -1.28
N THR A 719 19.72 -2.73 -1.94
CA THR A 719 19.92 -3.73 -2.97
C THR A 719 20.61 -4.97 -2.39
N PHE A 720 20.01 -6.12 -2.60
CA PHE A 720 20.55 -7.43 -2.26
C PHE A 720 20.98 -8.15 -3.53
N ASN A 721 22.19 -8.70 -3.52
CA ASN A 721 22.73 -9.50 -4.62
C ASN A 721 22.19 -10.94 -4.63
N ARG A 722 21.53 -11.36 -3.55
CA ARG A 722 20.96 -12.70 -3.40
C ARG A 722 19.83 -12.69 -2.38
N ILE A 723 18.70 -13.31 -2.73
CA ILE A 723 17.64 -13.64 -1.78
C ILE A 723 17.92 -15.01 -1.14
N PRO A 724 17.82 -15.14 0.20
CA PRO A 724 18.05 -16.41 0.89
C PRO A 724 17.18 -17.56 0.39
N GLU A 725 17.71 -18.78 0.48
CA GLU A 725 16.90 -19.98 0.32
C GLU A 725 16.07 -20.21 1.60
N GLY A 726 14.75 -20.38 1.44
CA GLY A 726 13.84 -20.56 2.57
C GLY A 726 13.27 -19.26 3.11
N ALA A 727 12.80 -19.33 4.35
CA ALA A 727 12.20 -18.16 5.02
C ALA A 727 13.29 -17.27 5.64
N PHE A 728 13.09 -15.97 5.57
CA PHE A 728 14.01 -14.97 6.13
C PHE A 728 13.24 -13.82 6.81
N LEU A 729 13.94 -13.11 7.67
CA LEU A 729 13.48 -11.91 8.36
C LEU A 729 14.34 -10.72 7.90
N VAL A 730 13.73 -9.54 7.80
CA VAL A 730 14.47 -8.30 7.54
C VAL A 730 14.92 -7.72 8.87
N GLN A 731 16.23 -7.56 9.05
CA GLN A 731 16.82 -6.95 10.24
C GLN A 731 17.47 -5.63 9.88
N LEU A 732 17.14 -4.60 10.65
CA LEU A 732 17.67 -3.25 10.55
C LEU A 732 18.58 -2.95 11.73
N LYS A 733 19.72 -2.32 11.49
CA LYS A 733 20.58 -1.69 12.50
C LYS A 733 20.87 -0.25 12.12
N GLY A 734 21.05 0.59 13.12
CA GLY A 734 21.31 2.00 12.88
C GLY A 734 21.84 2.71 14.11
N LEU A 735 21.97 4.02 13.97
CA LEU A 735 22.42 4.95 15.01
C LEU A 735 21.28 5.96 15.26
N LEU A 736 20.98 6.20 16.51
CA LEU A 736 20.18 7.34 16.98
C LEU A 736 21.17 8.48 17.26
N ASN A 737 21.04 9.56 16.52
CA ASN A 737 21.91 10.72 16.67
C ASN A 737 21.19 11.75 17.54
N ASP A 738 21.46 11.77 18.82
CA ASP A 738 21.06 12.86 19.70
C ASP A 738 22.20 13.92 19.76
N LEU A 739 21.87 15.16 20.16
CA LEU A 739 22.81 16.29 20.18
C LEU A 739 24.09 16.02 20.99
N SER A 740 24.11 14.98 21.84
CA SER A 740 25.23 14.64 22.73
C SER A 740 25.79 13.23 22.62
N SER A 741 25.09 12.31 21.99
CA SER A 741 25.52 10.89 21.91
C SER A 741 24.93 10.19 20.70
N SER A 742 25.68 9.19 20.17
CA SER A 742 25.18 8.30 19.11
C SER A 742 24.98 6.91 19.71
N THR A 743 23.74 6.49 19.87
CA THR A 743 23.39 5.15 20.38
C THR A 743 22.96 4.22 19.27
N ARG A 744 23.31 2.93 19.38
CA ARG A 744 22.92 1.92 18.39
C ARG A 744 21.52 1.41 18.66
N PHE A 745 20.74 1.20 17.60
CA PHE A 745 19.46 0.53 17.68
C PHE A 745 19.38 -0.69 16.74
N GLN A 746 18.46 -1.60 17.04
CA GLN A 746 18.19 -2.79 16.25
C GLN A 746 16.68 -3.05 16.20
N ARG A 747 16.18 -3.35 14.99
CA ARG A 747 14.78 -3.77 14.75
C ARG A 747 14.77 -4.95 13.80
N GLN A 748 13.71 -5.76 13.87
CA GLN A 748 13.53 -6.91 13.01
C GLN A 748 12.06 -7.03 12.59
N SER A 749 11.80 -7.47 11.36
CA SER A 749 10.42 -7.71 10.92
C SER A 749 9.77 -8.83 11.77
N PRO A 750 8.52 -8.68 12.21
CA PRO A 750 7.85 -9.71 13.01
C PRO A 750 7.51 -10.95 12.19
N THR A 751 7.11 -10.79 10.93
CA THR A 751 6.69 -11.87 10.02
C THR A 751 7.81 -12.32 9.10
N GLN A 752 7.87 -13.60 8.85
CA GLN A 752 8.83 -14.18 7.90
C GLN A 752 8.40 -13.88 6.45
N GLN A 753 9.40 -13.72 5.59
CA GLN A 753 9.26 -13.57 4.16
C GLN A 753 9.87 -14.77 3.46
N ARG A 754 9.43 -15.08 2.24
CA ARG A 754 9.99 -16.16 1.42
C ARG A 754 10.28 -15.67 -0.01
N GLY A 755 11.33 -16.20 -0.61
CA GLY A 755 11.58 -16.09 -2.04
C GLY A 755 10.70 -17.04 -2.85
N SER A 756 10.32 -16.64 -4.08
CA SER A 756 9.69 -17.54 -5.04
C SER A 756 10.76 -18.43 -5.70
N ARG A 757 10.40 -19.70 -5.98
CA ARG A 757 11.25 -20.63 -6.73
C ARG A 757 10.73 -20.78 -8.15
N ILE A 758 11.60 -20.70 -9.14
CA ILE A 758 11.26 -21.09 -10.51
C ILE A 758 11.51 -22.60 -10.60
N THR A 759 10.46 -23.36 -10.77
CA THR A 759 10.58 -24.79 -11.12
C THR A 759 10.40 -24.93 -12.62
N ILE A 760 11.51 -25.16 -13.33
CA ILE A 760 11.47 -25.48 -14.75
C ILE A 760 11.21 -27.00 -14.86
N VAL A 761 10.00 -27.38 -15.23
CA VAL A 761 9.69 -28.77 -15.56
C VAL A 761 10.06 -28.99 -17.03
N VAL A 762 11.22 -29.61 -17.27
CA VAL A 762 11.62 -30.05 -18.60
C VAL A 762 11.03 -31.43 -18.82
N SER A 763 9.92 -31.52 -19.56
CA SER A 763 9.40 -32.80 -20.06
C SER A 763 10.19 -33.18 -21.30
N LEU A 764 11.09 -34.15 -21.19
CA LEU A 764 11.66 -34.82 -22.36
C LEU A 764 10.57 -35.71 -22.96
N MET A 765 9.88 -35.20 -23.99
CA MET A 765 9.05 -36.07 -24.83
C MET A 765 9.95 -36.84 -25.78
N THR A 766 10.10 -38.14 -25.57
CA THR A 766 10.65 -39.02 -26.59
C THR A 766 9.60 -39.23 -27.67
N GLU A 767 10.00 -39.20 -28.95
CA GLU A 767 9.15 -39.22 -30.16
C GLU A 767 8.14 -40.37 -30.27
N LYS A 768 8.11 -41.32 -29.34
CA LYS A 768 7.25 -42.48 -29.36
C LYS A 768 5.83 -42.29 -28.78
N ASN A 769 5.48 -41.12 -28.20
CA ASN A 769 4.19 -40.92 -27.53
C ASN A 769 3.35 -39.75 -28.08
N VAL A 770 3.56 -39.33 -29.34
CA VAL A 770 2.85 -38.19 -29.93
C VAL A 770 1.42 -38.50 -30.40
N SER A 771 1.00 -39.76 -30.37
CA SER A 771 -0.31 -40.11 -30.98
C SER A 771 -1.49 -40.28 -30.01
N GLN A 772 -1.32 -40.12 -28.71
CA GLN A 772 -2.45 -40.25 -27.77
C GLN A 772 -2.29 -39.34 -26.57
N ARG A 773 -2.60 -38.08 -26.68
CA ARG A 773 -3.11 -37.15 -25.63
C ARG A 773 -2.99 -35.69 -26.01
N ALA A 774 -3.80 -35.26 -26.94
CA ALA A 774 -4.10 -33.84 -27.14
C ALA A 774 -5.32 -33.46 -26.27
N GLY A 775 -5.18 -33.44 -24.95
CA GLY A 775 -6.31 -33.22 -24.07
C GLY A 775 -6.07 -32.63 -22.70
N SER A 776 -4.83 -32.35 -22.28
CA SER A 776 -4.63 -32.01 -20.87
C SER A 776 -3.72 -30.81 -20.55
N VAL A 777 -3.33 -29.98 -21.50
CA VAL A 777 -2.51 -28.80 -21.22
C VAL A 777 -3.35 -27.56 -20.85
N THR A 778 -4.63 -27.56 -21.16
CA THR A 778 -5.54 -26.42 -20.91
C THR A 778 -6.11 -26.43 -19.47
N GLU A 779 -6.06 -27.54 -18.77
CA GLU A 779 -6.59 -27.62 -17.39
C GLU A 779 -5.61 -27.18 -16.30
N CYS A 780 -4.30 -27.25 -16.52
CA CYS A 780 -3.32 -26.81 -15.53
C CYS A 780 -3.25 -25.27 -15.35
N PHE A 781 -3.68 -24.47 -16.34
CA PHE A 781 -3.70 -23.00 -16.23
C PHE A 781 -4.99 -22.43 -15.63
N ARG A 782 -6.06 -23.23 -15.49
CA ARG A 782 -7.32 -22.79 -14.85
C ARG A 782 -7.33 -22.88 -13.31
N ALA A 783 -6.38 -23.55 -12.70
CA ALA A 783 -6.32 -23.76 -11.26
C ALA A 783 -5.63 -22.64 -10.47
N TRP A 784 -5.15 -21.56 -11.10
CA TRP A 784 -4.37 -20.51 -10.46
C TRP A 784 -4.92 -19.09 -10.66
N SER A 785 -6.21 -18.92 -10.79
CA SER A 785 -6.87 -17.60 -10.73
C SER A 785 -7.91 -17.61 -9.60
N PRO A 786 -7.67 -16.97 -8.46
CA PRO A 786 -8.62 -16.96 -7.35
C PRO A 786 -9.76 -15.92 -7.48
N PHE A 787 -9.97 -15.31 -8.66
CA PHE A 787 -11.10 -14.40 -8.88
C PHE A 787 -11.79 -14.65 -10.21
N PRO A 788 -13.12 -14.83 -10.23
CA PRO A 788 -13.88 -14.90 -11.47
C PRO A 788 -13.99 -13.49 -12.08
N PHE A 789 -13.30 -13.26 -13.20
CA PHE A 789 -13.65 -12.18 -14.11
C PHE A 789 -14.93 -12.58 -14.86
N GLN A 790 -16.06 -12.03 -14.49
CA GLN A 790 -17.23 -12.00 -15.35
C GLN A 790 -17.03 -10.91 -16.42
N LEU A 791 -16.68 -11.32 -17.61
CA LEU A 791 -16.85 -10.52 -18.81
C LEU A 791 -18.36 -10.44 -19.11
N TYR A 792 -18.96 -9.29 -18.88
CA TYR A 792 -20.24 -8.94 -19.51
C TYR A 792 -19.97 -8.47 -20.94
N SER A 793 -20.24 -9.35 -21.89
CA SER A 793 -20.52 -8.98 -23.29
C SER A 793 -22.04 -8.75 -23.37
N GLY A 794 -22.46 -7.59 -23.79
CA GLY A 794 -23.86 -7.35 -24.01
C GLY A 794 -24.15 -5.94 -24.46
N TYR A 795 -24.35 -5.81 -25.77
CA TYR A 795 -25.07 -4.78 -26.56
C TYR A 795 -24.76 -3.32 -26.29
#